data_9c4966bc42acc951dda2f40a625d01c6
#
_entry.id   9c4966bc42acc951dda2f40a625d01c6
#
_cell.length_a   1.000
_cell.length_b   1.000
_cell.length_c   1.000
_cell.angle_alpha   90.00
_cell.angle_beta   90.00
_cell.angle_gamma   90.00
#
_symmetry.space_group_name_H-M   'P 1'
#
loop_
_entity.id
_entity.type
_entity.pdbx_description
1 polymer ?
#
loop_
_entity_poly.entity_id
_entity_poly.type
_entity_poly.pdbx_seq_one_letter_code
_entity_poly.pdbx_strand_id
1 'polypeptide(L)'
;MGDRTVAGVARWCFRHKWWVILLWLAALLSVGGAGRAAGEAYSNAFSLKGTESAKVLDLLDKAVPAQSGEGDTVVWHVDSGSVRDASVRERITPVLARITHQKDVGAVVSPYVTAGAAQISRDGRTAYATVTYTKLGGDLSNAQAQLLIDTAHSARGPGLQVEVGGAKPAQAEQPLPELAEGIGIAAAGVVLFLALGSLFGMLLPIITALFGIGISSSAIILLSHGMDIADFAPQLATLVGLGVGIDYALFIVTRHRRAILRGRTPEQAAVVALNTSGRAVLFAGGTVCIALLGMFTLRLTILNGVAVAAALTVIITVAAAVTLLPALLGLLGLRVLSRRQRRALAASGPQVEAATGPAARWSAFLQRHPRSLAVVAVVVMVTLAIPALSLRLGSSDQGNNPAGTTTRKAYDMLADGFGPGFNGPLTILAEVPSAADRTALDGLVTSLRATPGIAYAAQAPMKPGQTVALVDAVPTTSPQDKATSDLIDHLRDDVVPAAERGSTMRAYVGGQTAIFEDFSTVLYGKLPLFVLVIIALGFVLLLFAFRSLVVPLTAAVMNLVAAAASFGVLVAVFQWGWGGALAGRAGPVDAFLPVIMLSLLFGLSMDYQVFLVSRMHEEWMLTRDNARAVRVGLAETSRVINSAAVIMICVFAAFVLSGQRVLAMFGIGLAGAVALDAFILRTVLVPSLMHQFGAANWWLPQWLGRRLPHLAVEPAEEEADAPAAGDTTGDPAAGSPAGADSGGGTPAGALVRGRVTGSAGLPVPRAELTLIASDGRQAGRARATPEGTFSLPVPTGGSYVLVAGAPGHHPQTASVLTAGSPVDCDLVLTGTGSLTGTVRRANGAPVEDAKVVLRDADGHQVAEVRTGKDGSYAFANLYPGSYTLLTMGYPPFPATVRLTDGEEGGDGDGDVDLELSHSSD
;
A
#
# COMPACT_ATOMS: atom_id res chain seq x y z
N MET A 1 11.31 24.13 -6.60
CA MET A 1 10.07 24.79 -6.12
C MET A 1 9.32 23.98 -5.06
N GLY A 2 9.33 22.66 -5.09
CA GLY A 2 8.63 21.79 -4.11
C GLY A 2 9.16 21.82 -2.66
N ASP A 3 10.43 22.15 -2.44
CA ASP A 3 11.08 22.07 -1.13
C ASP A 3 10.57 23.09 -0.10
N ARG A 4 10.25 24.27 -0.56
CA ARG A 4 9.74 25.35 0.31
C ARG A 4 8.26 25.18 0.64
N THR A 5 7.49 24.46 -0.19
CA THR A 5 6.03 24.31 -0.04
C THR A 5 5.66 23.32 1.06
N VAL A 6 6.21 22.09 1.07
CA VAL A 6 5.86 21.05 2.06
C VAL A 6 6.31 21.44 3.47
N ALA A 7 7.54 21.95 3.60
CA ALA A 7 8.05 22.49 4.88
C ALA A 7 7.22 23.69 5.37
N GLY A 8 6.74 24.56 4.45
CA GLY A 8 5.85 25.68 4.74
C GLY A 8 4.49 25.21 5.27
N VAL A 9 3.86 24.23 4.59
CA VAL A 9 2.59 23.61 5.04
C VAL A 9 2.73 22.99 6.43
N ALA A 10 3.81 22.22 6.66
CA ALA A 10 4.10 21.63 7.96
C ALA A 10 4.14 22.65 9.09
N ARG A 11 4.92 23.73 8.87
CA ARG A 11 5.08 24.80 9.85
C ARG A 11 3.77 25.53 10.07
N TRP A 12 3.03 25.81 9.02
CA TRP A 12 1.75 26.49 9.11
C TRP A 12 0.72 25.64 9.88
N CYS A 13 0.55 24.37 9.54
CA CYS A 13 -0.35 23.44 10.22
C CYS A 13 0.01 23.24 11.71
N PHE A 14 1.31 23.16 12.02
CA PHE A 14 1.78 23.01 13.40
C PHE A 14 1.48 24.25 14.25
N ARG A 15 1.68 25.45 13.69
CA ARG A 15 1.44 26.73 14.37
C ARG A 15 -0.04 27.07 14.49
N HIS A 16 -0.83 26.79 13.45
CA HIS A 16 -2.27 27.06 13.39
C HIS A 16 -3.11 25.79 13.67
N LYS A 17 -2.64 24.93 14.57
CA LYS A 17 -3.23 23.60 14.86
C LYS A 17 -4.72 23.62 15.10
N TRP A 18 -5.25 24.60 15.83
CA TRP A 18 -6.68 24.71 16.12
C TRP A 18 -7.52 25.00 14.87
N TRP A 19 -7.04 25.89 13.99
CA TRP A 19 -7.71 26.16 12.73
C TRP A 19 -7.73 24.94 11.79
N VAL A 20 -6.64 24.22 11.73
CA VAL A 20 -6.56 22.98 10.90
C VAL A 20 -7.50 21.91 11.43
N ILE A 21 -7.51 21.67 12.76
CA ILE A 21 -8.42 20.69 13.38
C ILE A 21 -9.88 21.09 13.18
N LEU A 22 -10.22 22.39 13.36
CA LEU A 22 -11.57 22.89 13.13
C LEU A 22 -12.00 22.75 11.65
N LEU A 23 -11.09 23.01 10.71
CA LEU A 23 -11.37 22.83 9.29
C LEU A 23 -11.68 21.36 8.95
N TRP A 24 -10.89 20.43 9.46
CA TRP A 24 -11.12 18.99 9.25
C TRP A 24 -12.42 18.52 9.92
N LEU A 25 -12.73 19.03 11.10
CA LEU A 25 -14.00 18.73 11.77
C LEU A 25 -15.19 19.33 11.01
N ALA A 26 -15.07 20.56 10.53
CA ALA A 26 -16.08 21.21 9.70
C ALA A 26 -16.30 20.46 8.39
N ALA A 27 -15.22 20.01 7.73
CA ALA A 27 -15.29 19.18 6.53
C ALA A 27 -16.01 17.84 6.81
N LEU A 28 -15.67 17.15 7.90
CA LEU A 28 -16.32 15.91 8.31
C LEU A 28 -17.83 16.11 8.57
N LEU A 29 -18.19 17.16 9.27
CA LEU A 29 -19.61 17.44 9.60
C LEU A 29 -20.39 17.91 8.35
N SER A 30 -19.80 18.76 7.51
CA SER A 30 -20.50 19.30 6.32
C SER A 30 -20.65 18.24 5.24
N VAL A 31 -19.58 17.52 4.89
CA VAL A 31 -19.64 16.45 3.88
C VAL A 31 -20.47 15.26 4.41
N GLY A 32 -20.29 14.91 5.70
CA GLY A 32 -21.07 13.87 6.36
C GLY A 32 -22.56 14.19 6.45
N GLY A 33 -22.91 15.44 6.78
CA GLY A 33 -24.29 15.93 6.78
C GLY A 33 -24.91 15.94 5.38
N ALA A 34 -24.17 16.41 4.39
CA ALA A 34 -24.62 16.41 2.99
C ALA A 34 -24.85 14.98 2.46
N GLY A 35 -23.91 14.05 2.73
CA GLY A 35 -24.04 12.65 2.33
C GLY A 35 -25.28 11.97 2.94
N ARG A 36 -25.53 12.20 4.26
CA ARG A 36 -26.72 11.66 4.90
C ARG A 36 -28.02 12.26 4.35
N ALA A 37 -28.01 13.55 4.00
CA ALA A 37 -29.17 14.22 3.45
C ALA A 37 -29.46 13.79 1.99
N ALA A 38 -28.43 13.50 1.22
CA ALA A 38 -28.57 13.03 -0.17
C ALA A 38 -29.06 11.58 -0.25
N GLY A 39 -28.67 10.71 0.71
CA GLY A 39 -28.91 9.27 0.66
C GLY A 39 -27.95 8.53 -0.27
N GLU A 40 -28.08 7.22 -0.34
CA GLU A 40 -27.22 6.36 -1.19
C GLU A 40 -27.87 6.15 -2.54
N ALA A 41 -27.07 6.26 -3.63
CA ALA A 41 -27.48 6.03 -5.00
C ALA A 41 -26.50 5.07 -5.73
N TYR A 42 -26.17 3.95 -5.07
CA TYR A 42 -25.25 2.96 -5.63
C TYR A 42 -25.90 2.16 -6.76
N SER A 43 -25.11 1.75 -7.74
CA SER A 43 -25.55 0.99 -8.90
C SER A 43 -24.64 -0.21 -9.14
N ASN A 44 -25.23 -1.42 -9.14
CA ASN A 44 -24.53 -2.67 -9.44
C ASN A 44 -24.79 -3.14 -10.89
N ALA A 45 -24.81 -2.22 -11.84
CA ALA A 45 -24.99 -2.55 -13.24
C ALA A 45 -23.74 -3.23 -13.83
N PHE A 46 -23.70 -4.56 -13.79
CA PHE A 46 -22.65 -5.36 -14.42
C PHE A 46 -22.81 -5.52 -15.92
N SER A 47 -23.89 -4.98 -16.51
CA SER A 47 -24.14 -5.06 -17.95
C SER A 47 -23.10 -4.28 -18.74
N LEU A 48 -22.60 -4.90 -19.79
CA LEU A 48 -21.57 -4.34 -20.67
C LEU A 48 -22.17 -4.01 -22.02
N LYS A 49 -22.14 -2.72 -22.42
CA LYS A 49 -22.61 -2.31 -23.76
C LYS A 49 -21.89 -3.13 -24.84
N GLY A 50 -22.68 -3.75 -25.73
CA GLY A 50 -22.17 -4.54 -26.84
C GLY A 50 -22.12 -6.06 -26.60
N THR A 51 -22.51 -6.56 -25.41
CA THR A 51 -22.70 -7.98 -25.14
C THR A 51 -24.14 -8.40 -25.44
N GLU A 52 -24.36 -9.70 -25.63
CA GLU A 52 -25.71 -10.25 -25.84
C GLU A 52 -26.59 -10.05 -24.60
N SER A 53 -26.07 -10.29 -23.43
CA SER A 53 -26.82 -10.13 -22.19
C SER A 53 -27.27 -8.68 -21.95
N ALA A 54 -26.45 -7.67 -22.33
CA ALA A 54 -26.87 -6.27 -22.27
C ALA A 54 -27.99 -5.97 -23.27
N LYS A 55 -27.95 -6.57 -24.46
CA LYS A 55 -29.01 -6.40 -25.45
C LYS A 55 -30.33 -7.03 -25.00
N VAL A 56 -30.27 -8.17 -24.28
CA VAL A 56 -31.45 -8.78 -23.63
C VAL A 56 -32.07 -7.82 -22.62
N LEU A 57 -31.28 -7.16 -21.78
CA LEU A 57 -31.76 -6.17 -20.81
C LEU A 57 -32.41 -4.97 -21.49
N ASP A 58 -31.79 -4.39 -22.54
CA ASP A 58 -32.32 -3.26 -23.29
C ASP A 58 -33.65 -3.60 -23.99
N LEU A 59 -33.79 -4.82 -24.48
CA LEU A 59 -35.00 -5.27 -25.12
C LEU A 59 -36.11 -5.62 -24.11
N LEU A 60 -35.75 -6.19 -22.98
CA LEU A 60 -36.67 -6.51 -21.88
C LEU A 60 -37.28 -5.24 -21.30
N ASP A 61 -36.49 -4.22 -21.04
CA ASP A 61 -36.95 -2.90 -20.56
C ASP A 61 -37.99 -2.25 -21.52
N LYS A 62 -37.77 -2.41 -22.81
CA LYS A 62 -38.69 -1.88 -23.85
C LYS A 62 -39.95 -2.71 -23.98
N ALA A 63 -39.85 -4.05 -23.87
CA ALA A 63 -40.96 -4.95 -24.14
C ALA A 63 -41.88 -5.17 -22.94
N VAL A 64 -41.34 -5.18 -21.70
CA VAL A 64 -42.04 -5.54 -20.46
C VAL A 64 -41.60 -4.70 -19.27
N PRO A 65 -41.84 -3.39 -19.24
CA PRO A 65 -41.39 -2.49 -18.15
C PRO A 65 -41.89 -2.89 -16.77
N ALA A 66 -42.98 -3.66 -16.67
CA ALA A 66 -43.60 -4.06 -15.41
C ALA A 66 -42.92 -5.28 -14.73
N GLN A 67 -42.00 -5.95 -15.42
CA GLN A 67 -41.27 -7.14 -14.87
C GLN A 67 -39.80 -6.81 -14.56
N SER A 68 -39.38 -5.57 -14.69
CA SER A 68 -38.03 -5.11 -14.37
C SER A 68 -37.79 -4.89 -12.87
N GLY A 69 -38.77 -5.11 -12.01
CA GLY A 69 -38.66 -5.01 -10.55
C GLY A 69 -37.88 -6.18 -9.96
N GLU A 70 -37.05 -5.90 -8.94
CA GLU A 70 -36.34 -6.92 -8.19
C GLU A 70 -37.34 -7.80 -7.44
N GLY A 71 -37.07 -9.12 -7.37
CA GLY A 71 -37.92 -10.10 -6.74
C GLY A 71 -37.16 -10.90 -5.70
N ASP A 72 -37.78 -11.09 -4.53
CA ASP A 72 -37.33 -12.03 -3.53
C ASP A 72 -38.18 -13.30 -3.56
N THR A 73 -37.71 -14.39 -2.96
CA THR A 73 -38.42 -15.65 -2.88
C THR A 73 -38.61 -16.08 -1.46
N VAL A 74 -39.82 -16.49 -1.12
CA VAL A 74 -40.08 -17.19 0.16
C VAL A 74 -40.18 -18.69 -0.18
N VAL A 75 -39.31 -19.50 0.39
CA VAL A 75 -39.20 -20.95 0.11
C VAL A 75 -39.55 -21.74 1.37
N TRP A 76 -40.32 -22.81 1.22
CA TRP A 76 -40.57 -23.73 2.32
C TRP A 76 -40.44 -25.18 1.90
N HIS A 77 -40.04 -26.00 2.85
CA HIS A 77 -39.82 -27.41 2.70
C HIS A 77 -40.44 -28.16 3.85
N VAL A 78 -41.02 -29.36 3.56
CA VAL A 78 -41.55 -30.30 4.56
C VAL A 78 -40.71 -31.56 4.63
N ASP A 79 -40.32 -31.95 5.86
CA ASP A 79 -39.53 -33.15 6.08
C ASP A 79 -40.33 -34.45 5.74
N SER A 80 -41.69 -34.40 5.87
CA SER A 80 -42.61 -35.48 5.56
C SER A 80 -43.96 -34.93 5.08
N GLY A 81 -44.65 -35.69 4.23
CA GLY A 81 -45.93 -35.24 3.63
C GLY A 81 -45.71 -34.35 2.39
N SER A 82 -46.63 -33.44 2.14
CA SER A 82 -46.61 -32.54 0.97
C SER A 82 -46.86 -31.10 1.37
N VAL A 83 -46.22 -30.16 0.65
CA VAL A 83 -46.55 -28.75 0.76
C VAL A 83 -48.01 -28.43 0.37
N ARG A 84 -48.72 -29.40 -0.26
CA ARG A 84 -50.14 -29.26 -0.61
C ARG A 84 -51.07 -29.62 0.54
N ASP A 85 -50.54 -30.18 1.64
CA ASP A 85 -51.35 -30.59 2.79
C ASP A 85 -52.03 -29.42 3.45
N ALA A 86 -53.27 -29.60 3.92
CA ALA A 86 -54.05 -28.52 4.49
C ALA A 86 -53.35 -27.83 5.64
N SER A 87 -52.67 -28.56 6.52
CA SER A 87 -51.92 -28.03 7.66
C SER A 87 -50.78 -27.09 7.24
N VAL A 88 -50.11 -27.32 6.12
CA VAL A 88 -49.04 -26.47 5.57
C VAL A 88 -49.68 -25.24 4.94
N ARG A 89 -50.75 -25.42 4.16
CA ARG A 89 -51.47 -24.30 3.49
C ARG A 89 -52.04 -23.32 4.49
N GLU A 90 -52.63 -23.80 5.56
CA GLU A 90 -53.21 -22.99 6.63
C GLU A 90 -52.14 -22.12 7.36
N ARG A 91 -50.92 -22.59 7.44
CA ARG A 91 -49.78 -21.83 8.00
C ARG A 91 -49.19 -20.81 7.01
N ILE A 92 -48.99 -21.20 5.75
CA ILE A 92 -48.30 -20.40 4.73
C ILE A 92 -49.22 -19.33 4.17
N THR A 93 -50.49 -19.62 3.87
CA THR A 93 -51.38 -18.66 3.18
C THR A 93 -51.55 -17.36 3.94
N PRO A 94 -51.78 -17.32 5.29
CA PRO A 94 -51.86 -16.09 6.03
C PRO A 94 -50.56 -15.27 6.06
N VAL A 95 -49.42 -15.98 6.00
CA VAL A 95 -48.09 -15.35 5.95
C VAL A 95 -47.90 -14.65 4.62
N LEU A 96 -48.18 -15.31 3.49
CA LEU A 96 -48.09 -14.71 2.15
C LEU A 96 -49.07 -13.49 2.03
N ALA A 97 -50.25 -13.61 2.60
CA ALA A 97 -51.23 -12.52 2.64
C ALA A 97 -50.68 -11.31 3.45
N ARG A 98 -50.03 -11.51 4.58
CA ARG A 98 -49.39 -10.43 5.34
C ARG A 98 -48.23 -9.80 4.54
N ILE A 99 -47.44 -10.59 3.84
CA ILE A 99 -46.35 -10.10 2.98
C ILE A 99 -46.92 -9.20 1.85
N THR A 100 -48.03 -9.58 1.23
CA THR A 100 -48.71 -8.79 0.18
C THR A 100 -49.09 -7.41 0.65
N HIS A 101 -49.39 -7.23 1.95
CA HIS A 101 -49.74 -5.93 2.55
C HIS A 101 -48.52 -5.15 3.10
N GLN A 102 -47.33 -5.64 2.96
CA GLN A 102 -46.13 -4.89 3.34
C GLN A 102 -45.88 -3.71 2.38
N LYS A 103 -45.25 -2.68 2.93
CA LYS A 103 -44.92 -1.47 2.17
C LYS A 103 -44.02 -1.81 0.97
N ASP A 104 -44.30 -1.24 -0.17
CA ASP A 104 -43.56 -1.38 -1.42
C ASP A 104 -43.59 -2.80 -2.05
N VAL A 105 -44.39 -3.74 -1.53
CA VAL A 105 -44.67 -5.02 -2.18
C VAL A 105 -45.73 -4.82 -3.25
N GLY A 106 -45.39 -5.12 -4.53
CA GLY A 106 -46.28 -4.99 -5.66
C GLY A 106 -47.15 -6.23 -5.90
N ALA A 107 -46.56 -7.41 -5.80
CA ALA A 107 -47.27 -8.68 -6.00
C ALA A 107 -46.59 -9.82 -5.21
N VAL A 108 -47.41 -10.81 -4.79
CA VAL A 108 -46.96 -12.10 -4.28
C VAL A 108 -47.61 -13.20 -5.08
N VAL A 109 -46.83 -13.97 -5.81
CA VAL A 109 -47.34 -15.13 -6.57
C VAL A 109 -47.20 -16.34 -5.71
N SER A 110 -48.35 -16.88 -5.25
CA SER A 110 -48.41 -18.07 -4.41
C SER A 110 -48.48 -19.35 -5.27
N PRO A 111 -47.81 -20.46 -4.88
CA PRO A 111 -47.94 -21.75 -5.55
C PRO A 111 -49.33 -22.36 -5.45
N TYR A 112 -50.19 -21.81 -4.61
CA TYR A 112 -51.54 -22.33 -4.40
C TYR A 112 -52.59 -21.68 -5.31
N VAL A 113 -52.18 -20.77 -6.20
CA VAL A 113 -53.03 -20.24 -7.29
C VAL A 113 -52.59 -20.79 -8.64
N THR A 114 -53.48 -20.73 -9.63
CA THR A 114 -53.21 -21.32 -10.97
C THR A 114 -51.92 -20.75 -11.60
N ALA A 115 -51.69 -19.46 -11.44
CA ALA A 115 -50.48 -18.79 -11.96
C ALA A 115 -49.15 -19.28 -11.30
N GLY A 116 -49.22 -19.80 -10.07
CA GLY A 116 -48.05 -20.29 -9.34
C GLY A 116 -47.96 -21.82 -9.27
N ALA A 117 -48.76 -22.55 -10.00
CA ALA A 117 -48.83 -24.05 -9.89
C ALA A 117 -47.47 -24.72 -10.17
N ALA A 118 -46.60 -24.11 -10.99
CA ALA A 118 -45.24 -24.58 -11.27
C ALA A 118 -44.23 -24.33 -10.14
N GLN A 119 -44.59 -23.57 -9.11
CA GLN A 119 -43.75 -23.24 -7.97
C GLN A 119 -43.73 -24.34 -6.86
N ILE A 120 -44.21 -25.53 -7.18
CA ILE A 120 -44.14 -26.73 -6.33
C ILE A 120 -43.22 -27.73 -7.00
N SER A 121 -42.24 -28.25 -6.26
CA SER A 121 -41.31 -29.29 -6.71
C SER A 121 -42.02 -30.57 -7.16
N ARG A 122 -41.38 -31.35 -8.00
CA ARG A 122 -41.96 -32.62 -8.53
C ARG A 122 -42.29 -33.64 -7.45
N ASP A 123 -41.51 -33.66 -6.38
CA ASP A 123 -41.74 -34.55 -5.21
C ASP A 123 -42.79 -33.99 -4.25
N GLY A 124 -43.27 -32.75 -4.49
CA GLY A 124 -44.27 -32.07 -3.66
C GLY A 124 -43.84 -31.67 -2.27
N ARG A 125 -42.51 -31.70 -1.98
CA ARG A 125 -41.99 -31.41 -0.65
C ARG A 125 -41.43 -29.98 -0.50
N THR A 126 -41.07 -29.35 -1.60
CA THR A 126 -40.58 -27.96 -1.61
C THR A 126 -41.49 -27.06 -2.46
N ALA A 127 -41.74 -25.83 -1.98
CA ALA A 127 -42.44 -24.86 -2.76
C ALA A 127 -41.86 -23.47 -2.49
N TYR A 128 -42.10 -22.55 -3.42
CA TYR A 128 -41.72 -21.15 -3.23
C TYR A 128 -42.86 -20.21 -3.66
N ALA A 129 -42.81 -19.01 -3.12
CA ALA A 129 -43.62 -17.86 -3.59
C ALA A 129 -42.67 -16.75 -4.04
N THR A 130 -42.98 -16.08 -5.14
CA THR A 130 -42.22 -14.93 -5.62
C THR A 130 -42.85 -13.66 -5.07
N VAL A 131 -42.03 -12.82 -4.47
CA VAL A 131 -42.38 -11.49 -3.94
C VAL A 131 -41.76 -10.45 -4.87
N THR A 132 -42.58 -9.68 -5.59
CA THR A 132 -42.11 -8.61 -6.51
C THR A 132 -42.37 -7.25 -5.86
N TYR A 133 -41.41 -6.38 -5.90
CA TYR A 133 -41.49 -5.03 -5.35
C TYR A 133 -41.89 -4.01 -6.40
N THR A 134 -42.51 -2.90 -5.96
CA THR A 134 -42.81 -1.74 -6.80
C THR A 134 -41.61 -0.82 -6.99
N LYS A 135 -40.54 -1.09 -6.30
CA LYS A 135 -39.29 -0.32 -6.29
C LYS A 135 -38.12 -1.21 -6.70
N LEU A 136 -37.07 -0.60 -7.22
CA LEU A 136 -35.78 -1.29 -7.43
C LEU A 136 -35.09 -1.59 -6.08
N GLY A 137 -34.28 -2.63 -6.03
CA GLY A 137 -33.66 -3.11 -4.79
C GLY A 137 -32.84 -2.08 -4.03
N GLY A 138 -32.25 -1.11 -4.73
CA GLY A 138 -31.53 0.01 -4.11
C GLY A 138 -32.40 0.90 -3.21
N ASP A 139 -33.69 1.01 -3.51
CA ASP A 139 -34.63 1.86 -2.77
C ASP A 139 -35.34 1.12 -1.61
N LEU A 140 -35.08 -0.19 -1.46
CA LEU A 140 -35.60 -0.99 -0.36
C LEU A 140 -34.67 -0.91 0.85
N SER A 141 -35.22 -0.62 2.03
CA SER A 141 -34.43 -0.57 3.26
C SER A 141 -34.14 -1.99 3.82
N ASN A 142 -33.01 -2.16 4.51
CA ASN A 142 -32.70 -3.39 5.22
C ASN A 142 -33.78 -3.75 6.27
N ALA A 143 -34.45 -2.77 6.85
CA ALA A 143 -35.58 -2.97 7.77
C ALA A 143 -36.79 -3.63 7.06
N GLN A 144 -37.07 -3.30 5.80
CA GLN A 144 -38.13 -3.94 5.03
C GLN A 144 -37.78 -5.39 4.69
N ALA A 145 -36.52 -5.66 4.29
CA ALA A 145 -36.06 -7.02 4.07
C ALA A 145 -36.10 -7.87 5.35
N GLN A 146 -35.67 -7.29 6.48
CA GLN A 146 -35.75 -7.97 7.78
C GLN A 146 -37.22 -8.27 8.16
N LEU A 147 -38.14 -7.34 7.90
CA LEU A 147 -39.58 -7.55 8.14
C LEU A 147 -40.15 -8.70 7.27
N LEU A 148 -39.68 -8.83 6.00
CA LEU A 148 -40.02 -9.96 5.13
C LEU A 148 -39.53 -11.26 5.74
N ILE A 149 -38.25 -11.32 6.16
CA ILE A 149 -37.64 -12.48 6.80
C ILE A 149 -38.43 -12.88 8.06
N ASP A 150 -38.68 -11.94 8.98
CA ASP A 150 -39.37 -12.21 10.23
C ASP A 150 -40.84 -12.68 10.00
N THR A 151 -41.49 -12.06 9.00
CA THR A 151 -42.85 -12.47 8.62
C THR A 151 -42.87 -13.87 8.05
N ALA A 152 -41.94 -14.22 7.14
CA ALA A 152 -41.84 -15.56 6.57
C ALA A 152 -41.50 -16.60 7.65
N HIS A 153 -40.52 -16.30 8.53
CA HIS A 153 -40.12 -17.21 9.61
C HIS A 153 -41.23 -17.44 10.63
N SER A 154 -42.25 -16.57 10.73
CA SER A 154 -43.43 -16.81 11.60
C SER A 154 -44.23 -18.08 11.23
N ALA A 155 -44.04 -18.59 10.00
CA ALA A 155 -44.68 -19.87 9.56
C ALA A 155 -43.89 -21.12 9.94
N ARG A 156 -42.64 -20.99 10.40
CA ARG A 156 -41.81 -22.13 10.81
C ARG A 156 -42.48 -22.97 11.86
N GLY A 157 -42.26 -24.32 11.82
CA GLY A 157 -42.80 -25.25 12.81
C GLY A 157 -42.13 -26.61 12.71
N PRO A 158 -42.48 -27.52 13.60
CA PRO A 158 -41.94 -28.89 13.53
C PRO A 158 -42.20 -29.51 12.13
N GLY A 159 -41.13 -29.91 11.45
CA GLY A 159 -41.21 -30.51 10.12
C GLY A 159 -41.54 -29.54 8.97
N LEU A 160 -41.64 -28.23 9.24
CA LEU A 160 -41.82 -27.21 8.22
C LEU A 160 -40.70 -26.15 8.34
N GLN A 161 -39.78 -26.11 7.39
CA GLN A 161 -38.77 -25.08 7.23
C GLN A 161 -39.31 -24.00 6.31
N VAL A 162 -39.05 -22.75 6.63
CA VAL A 162 -39.41 -21.58 5.80
C VAL A 162 -38.22 -20.65 5.77
N GLU A 163 -37.75 -20.34 4.57
CA GLU A 163 -36.56 -19.51 4.37
C GLU A 163 -36.84 -18.44 3.29
N VAL A 164 -35.98 -17.41 3.24
CA VAL A 164 -36.13 -16.31 2.29
C VAL A 164 -34.87 -16.18 1.45
N GLY A 165 -35.03 -16.20 0.13
CA GLY A 165 -33.98 -15.95 -0.84
C GLY A 165 -34.17 -14.59 -1.52
N GLY A 166 -33.07 -13.99 -1.96
CA GLY A 166 -33.09 -12.73 -2.66
C GLY A 166 -31.87 -11.86 -2.33
N ALA A 167 -31.62 -10.83 -3.13
CA ALA A 167 -30.46 -9.97 -2.96
C ALA A 167 -30.60 -9.08 -1.70
N LYS A 168 -31.79 -8.52 -1.48
CA LYS A 168 -32.04 -7.63 -0.35
C LYS A 168 -32.07 -8.36 1.00
N PRO A 169 -32.73 -9.52 1.15
CA PRO A 169 -32.56 -10.38 2.32
C PRO A 169 -31.10 -10.76 2.59
N ALA A 170 -30.31 -11.08 1.55
CA ALA A 170 -28.89 -11.37 1.72
C ALA A 170 -28.11 -10.19 2.29
N GLN A 171 -28.43 -8.97 1.86
CA GLN A 171 -27.83 -7.75 2.40
C GLN A 171 -28.24 -7.49 3.85
N ALA A 172 -29.52 -7.73 4.20
CA ALA A 172 -30.03 -7.51 5.54
C ALA A 172 -29.47 -8.49 6.58
N GLU A 173 -29.14 -9.72 6.18
CA GLU A 173 -28.54 -10.74 7.05
C GLU A 173 -27.03 -10.56 7.30
N GLN A 174 -26.38 -9.68 6.52
CA GLN A 174 -24.94 -9.50 6.69
C GLN A 174 -24.63 -8.89 8.06
N PRO A 175 -23.61 -9.41 8.79
CA PRO A 175 -23.13 -8.74 9.99
C PRO A 175 -22.74 -7.29 9.66
N LEU A 176 -23.02 -6.39 10.61
CA LEU A 176 -22.66 -4.98 10.45
C LEU A 176 -21.15 -4.88 10.12
N PRO A 177 -20.75 -4.32 8.97
CA PRO A 177 -19.33 -4.17 8.58
C PRO A 177 -18.53 -3.46 9.66
N GLU A 178 -19.17 -2.59 10.45
CA GLU A 178 -18.61 -1.83 11.57
C GLU A 178 -17.92 -2.70 12.63
N LEU A 179 -18.40 -3.93 12.86
CA LEU A 179 -17.75 -4.86 13.80
C LEU A 179 -16.38 -5.33 13.28
N ALA A 180 -16.30 -5.71 12.01
CA ALA A 180 -15.04 -6.12 11.38
C ALA A 180 -14.03 -4.95 11.35
N GLU A 181 -14.50 -3.75 10.99
CA GLU A 181 -13.70 -2.52 11.02
C GLU A 181 -13.19 -2.22 12.43
N GLY A 182 -14.08 -2.29 13.43
CA GLY A 182 -13.73 -2.08 14.84
C GLY A 182 -12.65 -3.04 15.35
N ILE A 183 -12.74 -4.32 14.99
CA ILE A 183 -11.73 -5.34 15.31
C ILE A 183 -10.41 -5.01 14.61
N GLY A 184 -10.45 -4.63 13.32
CA GLY A 184 -9.27 -4.23 12.55
C GLY A 184 -8.55 -3.03 13.17
N ILE A 185 -9.31 -1.99 13.56
CA ILE A 185 -8.78 -0.79 14.23
C ILE A 185 -8.17 -1.16 15.59
N ALA A 186 -8.85 -2.00 16.36
CA ALA A 186 -8.37 -2.44 17.68
C ALA A 186 -7.04 -3.24 17.54
N ALA A 187 -6.98 -4.18 16.58
CA ALA A 187 -5.77 -4.94 16.31
C ALA A 187 -4.62 -4.05 15.84
N ALA A 188 -4.89 -3.12 14.91
CA ALA A 188 -3.92 -2.11 14.48
C ALA A 188 -3.44 -1.25 15.66
N GLY A 189 -4.34 -0.86 16.56
CA GLY A 189 -4.01 -0.14 17.78
C GLY A 189 -3.06 -0.90 18.68
N VAL A 190 -3.30 -2.19 18.91
CA VAL A 190 -2.38 -3.04 19.70
C VAL A 190 -0.99 -3.07 19.07
N VAL A 191 -0.89 -3.30 17.76
CA VAL A 191 0.39 -3.34 17.04
C VAL A 191 1.10 -1.99 17.10
N LEU A 192 0.38 -0.88 16.87
CA LEU A 192 0.91 0.48 16.98
C LEU A 192 1.40 0.77 18.40
N PHE A 193 0.67 0.34 19.42
CA PHE A 193 1.09 0.52 20.81
C PHE A 193 2.39 -0.24 21.11
N LEU A 194 2.50 -1.48 20.65
CA LEU A 194 3.73 -2.29 20.80
C LEU A 194 4.92 -1.68 20.03
N ALA A 195 4.67 -1.19 18.82
CA ALA A 195 5.72 -0.58 17.98
C ALA A 195 6.21 0.77 18.53
N LEU A 196 5.28 1.62 19.00
CA LEU A 196 5.57 2.98 19.43
C LEU A 196 5.76 3.13 20.95
N GLY A 197 5.22 2.21 21.77
CA GLY A 197 5.32 2.25 23.24
C GLY A 197 4.64 3.50 23.87
N SER A 198 3.71 4.15 23.15
CA SER A 198 3.03 5.38 23.58
C SER A 198 1.58 5.36 23.14
N LEU A 199 0.65 5.57 24.09
CA LEU A 199 -0.79 5.66 23.79
C LEU A 199 -1.11 6.80 22.81
N PHE A 200 -0.51 7.97 23.04
CA PHE A 200 -0.73 9.11 22.14
C PHE A 200 -0.09 8.89 20.77
N GLY A 201 1.09 8.20 20.72
CA GLY A 201 1.69 7.81 19.45
C GLY A 201 0.83 6.83 18.66
N MET A 202 0.14 5.91 19.34
CA MET A 202 -0.81 4.95 18.75
C MET A 202 -2.07 5.65 18.21
N LEU A 203 -2.64 6.59 18.99
CA LEU A 203 -3.91 7.24 18.63
C LEU A 203 -3.77 8.17 17.40
N LEU A 204 -2.60 8.78 17.18
CA LEU A 204 -2.39 9.74 16.09
C LEU A 204 -2.70 9.15 14.70
N PRO A 205 -2.07 8.03 14.28
CA PRO A 205 -2.36 7.41 12.98
C PRO A 205 -3.84 7.01 12.85
N ILE A 206 -4.42 6.45 13.91
CA ILE A 206 -5.82 5.98 13.91
C ILE A 206 -6.77 7.16 13.71
N ILE A 207 -6.63 8.24 14.49
CA ILE A 207 -7.47 9.43 14.37
C ILE A 207 -7.35 10.04 12.97
N THR A 208 -6.12 10.16 12.46
CA THR A 208 -5.88 10.71 11.12
C THR A 208 -6.57 9.89 10.03
N ALA A 209 -6.48 8.55 10.11
CA ALA A 209 -7.13 7.65 9.18
C ALA A 209 -8.67 7.73 9.27
N LEU A 210 -9.22 7.76 10.49
CA LEU A 210 -10.68 7.87 10.70
C LEU A 210 -11.28 9.16 10.14
N PHE A 211 -10.59 10.30 10.28
CA PHE A 211 -11.02 11.54 9.63
C PHE A 211 -11.01 11.42 8.11
N GLY A 212 -9.95 10.83 7.56
CA GLY A 212 -9.83 10.59 6.12
C GLY A 212 -10.96 9.72 5.59
N ILE A 213 -11.22 8.59 6.26
CA ILE A 213 -12.26 7.63 5.86
C ILE A 213 -13.66 8.23 6.02
N GLY A 214 -13.95 8.88 7.14
CA GLY A 214 -15.28 9.47 7.37
C GLY A 214 -15.66 10.52 6.32
N ILE A 215 -14.69 11.35 5.89
CA ILE A 215 -14.92 12.32 4.81
C ILE A 215 -15.01 11.62 3.45
N SER A 216 -14.13 10.65 3.15
CA SER A 216 -14.15 9.97 1.86
C SER A 216 -15.40 9.13 1.66
N SER A 217 -15.85 8.37 2.65
CA SER A 217 -17.08 7.58 2.56
C SER A 217 -18.29 8.47 2.29
N SER A 218 -18.40 9.60 2.99
CA SER A 218 -19.48 10.56 2.75
C SER A 218 -19.37 11.24 1.38
N ALA A 219 -18.16 11.50 0.89
CA ALA A 219 -17.94 12.05 -0.45
C ALA A 219 -18.27 11.02 -1.54
N ILE A 220 -18.05 9.73 -1.31
CA ILE A 220 -18.43 8.64 -2.22
C ILE A 220 -19.95 8.54 -2.32
N ILE A 221 -20.70 8.69 -1.21
CA ILE A 221 -22.17 8.77 -1.23
C ILE A 221 -22.63 9.93 -2.13
N LEU A 222 -22.06 11.12 -1.99
CA LEU A 222 -22.41 12.25 -2.85
C LEU A 222 -22.04 11.99 -4.31
N LEU A 223 -20.92 11.33 -4.56
CA LEU A 223 -20.45 11.02 -5.91
C LEU A 223 -21.31 9.96 -6.61
N SER A 224 -21.98 9.06 -5.87
CA SER A 224 -22.88 8.04 -6.41
C SER A 224 -24.10 8.63 -7.14
N HIS A 225 -24.46 9.90 -6.90
CA HIS A 225 -25.50 10.60 -7.63
C HIS A 225 -25.06 11.14 -9.01
N GLY A 226 -23.75 11.19 -9.25
CA GLY A 226 -23.17 11.72 -10.51
C GLY A 226 -22.52 10.66 -11.39
N MET A 227 -22.23 9.48 -10.85
CA MET A 227 -21.61 8.38 -11.60
C MET A 227 -21.96 7.03 -10.98
N ASP A 228 -21.95 5.98 -11.79
CA ASP A 228 -22.20 4.61 -11.33
C ASP A 228 -21.08 4.16 -10.38
N ILE A 229 -21.42 3.92 -9.12
CA ILE A 229 -20.54 3.41 -8.07
C ILE A 229 -21.16 2.15 -7.51
N ALA A 230 -20.37 1.06 -7.48
CA ALA A 230 -20.79 -0.20 -6.89
C ALA A 230 -21.05 -0.06 -5.37
N ASP A 231 -22.01 -0.82 -4.85
CA ASP A 231 -22.39 -0.81 -3.41
C ASP A 231 -21.26 -1.29 -2.48
N PHE A 232 -20.34 -2.12 -2.98
CA PHE A 232 -19.15 -2.57 -2.22
C PHE A 232 -17.97 -1.56 -2.28
N ALA A 233 -18.04 -0.52 -3.11
CA ALA A 233 -16.95 0.45 -3.27
C ALA A 233 -16.65 1.24 -1.98
N PRO A 234 -17.61 1.67 -1.15
CA PRO A 234 -17.34 2.31 0.15
C PRO A 234 -16.58 1.39 1.11
N GLN A 235 -16.93 0.10 1.16
CA GLN A 235 -16.25 -0.86 2.02
C GLN A 235 -14.81 -1.10 1.56
N LEU A 236 -14.57 -1.19 0.25
CA LEU A 236 -13.21 -1.23 -0.32
C LEU A 236 -12.43 0.04 -0.03
N ALA A 237 -13.07 1.19 -0.17
CA ALA A 237 -12.47 2.49 0.14
C ALA A 237 -12.08 2.57 1.62
N THR A 238 -12.92 2.08 2.53
CA THR A 238 -12.61 1.98 3.97
C THR A 238 -11.43 1.05 4.22
N LEU A 239 -11.43 -0.14 3.61
CA LEU A 239 -10.34 -1.11 3.73
C LEU A 239 -9.00 -0.52 3.29
N VAL A 240 -8.98 0.15 2.14
CA VAL A 240 -7.78 0.83 1.61
C VAL A 240 -7.41 2.03 2.48
N GLY A 241 -8.40 2.86 2.84
CA GLY A 241 -8.20 4.07 3.64
C GLY A 241 -7.65 3.77 5.03
N LEU A 242 -8.10 2.69 5.67
CA LEU A 242 -7.58 2.23 6.97
C LEU A 242 -6.12 1.77 6.84
N GLY A 243 -5.84 0.87 5.87
CA GLY A 243 -4.50 0.34 5.66
C GLY A 243 -3.49 1.44 5.34
N VAL A 244 -3.77 2.20 4.28
CA VAL A 244 -2.89 3.27 3.76
C VAL A 244 -2.80 4.46 4.73
N GLY A 245 -3.94 4.87 5.31
CA GLY A 245 -4.00 6.03 6.21
C GLY A 245 -3.22 5.85 7.50
N ILE A 246 -3.33 4.66 8.13
CA ILE A 246 -2.58 4.34 9.35
C ILE A 246 -1.08 4.25 9.02
N ASP A 247 -0.73 3.62 7.91
CA ASP A 247 0.65 3.41 7.51
C ASP A 247 1.38 4.73 7.20
N TYR A 248 0.80 5.59 6.38
CA TYR A 248 1.38 6.90 6.06
C TYR A 248 1.55 7.79 7.30
N ALA A 249 0.56 7.80 8.17
CA ALA A 249 0.68 8.51 9.43
C ALA A 249 1.76 7.90 10.34
N LEU A 250 1.93 6.58 10.36
CA LEU A 250 2.99 5.89 11.11
C LEU A 250 4.38 6.31 10.64
N PHE A 251 4.63 6.39 9.32
CA PHE A 251 5.91 6.85 8.77
C PHE A 251 6.25 8.27 9.26
N ILE A 252 5.31 9.20 9.18
CA ILE A 252 5.53 10.57 9.63
C ILE A 252 5.74 10.64 11.15
N VAL A 253 4.93 9.93 11.95
CA VAL A 253 5.05 9.88 13.42
C VAL A 253 6.39 9.29 13.85
N THR A 254 6.84 8.21 13.23
CA THR A 254 8.12 7.57 13.58
C THR A 254 9.31 8.49 13.26
N ARG A 255 9.29 9.19 12.14
CA ARG A 255 10.32 10.16 11.77
C ARG A 255 10.34 11.36 12.73
N HIS A 256 9.16 11.91 13.05
CA HIS A 256 9.00 12.97 14.04
C HIS A 256 9.59 12.59 15.40
N ARG A 257 9.29 11.38 15.89
CA ARG A 257 9.83 10.86 17.16
C ARG A 257 11.35 10.72 17.15
N ARG A 258 11.93 10.19 16.06
CA ARG A 258 13.38 10.09 15.89
C ARG A 258 14.05 11.47 15.90
N ALA A 259 13.45 12.46 15.23
CA ALA A 259 13.97 13.82 15.22
C ALA A 259 13.97 14.46 16.62
N ILE A 260 12.92 14.22 17.44
CA ILE A 260 12.89 14.68 18.84
C ILE A 260 13.99 13.97 19.68
N LEU A 261 14.16 12.65 19.51
CA LEU A 261 15.20 11.90 20.24
C LEU A 261 16.63 12.37 19.90
N ARG A 262 16.82 12.93 18.70
CA ARG A 262 18.07 13.57 18.27
C ARG A 262 18.24 15.02 18.79
N GLY A 263 17.32 15.51 19.64
CA GLY A 263 17.40 16.82 20.30
C GLY A 263 16.71 17.98 19.58
N ARG A 264 15.94 17.73 18.50
CA ARG A 264 15.16 18.76 17.81
C ARG A 264 13.93 19.16 18.60
N THR A 265 13.53 20.42 18.48
CA THR A 265 12.24 20.89 19.03
C THR A 265 11.08 20.18 18.33
N PRO A 266 9.89 20.04 18.96
CA PRO A 266 8.73 19.41 18.33
C PRO A 266 8.32 20.05 17.01
N GLU A 267 8.46 21.39 16.85
CA GLU A 267 8.16 22.09 15.59
C GLU A 267 9.17 21.72 14.50
N GLN A 268 10.48 21.80 14.81
CA GLN A 268 11.53 21.37 13.87
C GLN A 268 11.39 19.92 13.48
N ALA A 269 11.09 19.04 14.45
CA ALA A 269 10.86 17.61 14.20
C ALA A 269 9.68 17.37 13.26
N ALA A 270 8.58 18.14 13.37
CA ALA A 270 7.43 18.04 12.48
C ALA A 270 7.80 18.51 11.06
N VAL A 271 8.54 19.60 10.92
CA VAL A 271 9.01 20.10 9.62
C VAL A 271 9.93 19.07 8.94
N VAL A 272 10.89 18.51 9.67
CA VAL A 272 11.78 17.47 9.14
C VAL A 272 11.00 16.22 8.74
N ALA A 273 10.08 15.76 9.58
CA ALA A 273 9.28 14.56 9.28
C ALA A 273 8.44 14.72 8.01
N LEU A 274 7.84 15.91 7.79
CA LEU A 274 7.08 16.16 6.56
C LEU A 274 7.97 16.39 5.35
N ASN A 275 9.11 17.06 5.53
CA ASN A 275 10.03 17.34 4.41
C ASN A 275 10.73 16.07 3.90
N THR A 276 10.83 15.01 4.74
CA THR A 276 11.35 13.69 4.38
C THR A 276 10.22 12.70 4.13
N SER A 277 9.69 12.06 5.18
CA SER A 277 8.65 11.04 5.05
C SER A 277 7.33 11.57 4.48
N GLY A 278 6.98 12.84 4.70
CA GLY A 278 5.78 13.43 4.10
C GLY A 278 5.84 13.52 2.57
N ARG A 279 7.03 13.81 1.99
CA ARG A 279 7.22 13.78 0.52
C ARG A 279 7.11 12.36 -0.02
N ALA A 280 7.74 11.41 0.66
CA ALA A 280 7.63 10.02 0.29
C ALA A 280 6.16 9.56 0.33
N VAL A 281 5.37 9.97 1.33
CA VAL A 281 3.92 9.72 1.43
C VAL A 281 3.14 10.37 0.28
N LEU A 282 3.46 11.60 -0.11
CA LEU A 282 2.83 12.25 -1.27
C LEU A 282 3.14 11.52 -2.58
N PHE A 283 4.38 11.08 -2.75
CA PHE A 283 4.78 10.27 -3.91
C PHE A 283 4.06 8.92 -3.90
N ALA A 284 4.07 8.24 -2.77
CA ALA A 284 3.44 6.95 -2.53
C ALA A 284 1.92 7.01 -2.79
N GLY A 285 1.20 7.96 -2.19
CA GLY A 285 -0.22 8.16 -2.45
C GLY A 285 -0.51 8.48 -3.92
N GLY A 286 0.36 9.24 -4.57
CA GLY A 286 0.28 9.50 -6.02
C GLY A 286 0.42 8.21 -6.85
N THR A 287 1.35 7.32 -6.50
CA THR A 287 1.51 6.02 -7.17
C THR A 287 0.30 5.12 -7.01
N VAL A 288 -0.30 5.07 -5.81
CA VAL A 288 -1.54 4.32 -5.55
C VAL A 288 -2.69 4.88 -6.38
N CYS A 289 -2.88 6.21 -6.40
CA CYS A 289 -3.90 6.85 -7.21
C CYS A 289 -3.74 6.54 -8.70
N ILE A 290 -2.52 6.62 -9.23
CA ILE A 290 -2.21 6.30 -10.64
C ILE A 290 -2.52 4.83 -10.94
N ALA A 291 -2.15 3.90 -10.05
CA ALA A 291 -2.44 2.48 -10.20
C ALA A 291 -3.95 2.21 -10.20
N LEU A 292 -4.71 2.84 -9.28
CA LEU A 292 -6.18 2.72 -9.23
C LEU A 292 -6.84 3.29 -10.48
N LEU A 293 -6.44 4.49 -10.91
CA LEU A 293 -6.96 5.11 -12.13
C LEU A 293 -6.54 4.37 -13.40
N GLY A 294 -5.52 3.51 -13.34
CA GLY A 294 -5.17 2.58 -14.41
C GLY A 294 -6.32 1.66 -14.82
N MET A 295 -7.29 1.39 -13.92
CA MET A 295 -8.50 0.63 -14.24
C MET A 295 -9.37 1.27 -15.37
N PHE A 296 -9.24 2.57 -15.61
CA PHE A 296 -9.91 3.24 -16.74
C PHE A 296 -9.54 2.66 -18.10
N THR A 297 -8.40 2.01 -18.23
CA THR A 297 -7.97 1.33 -19.47
C THR A 297 -8.90 0.19 -19.87
N LEU A 298 -9.62 -0.38 -18.90
CA LEU A 298 -10.59 -1.45 -19.12
C LEU A 298 -11.91 -0.94 -19.73
N ARG A 299 -12.21 0.36 -19.56
CA ARG A 299 -13.45 0.98 -20.03
C ARG A 299 -14.72 0.27 -19.54
N LEU A 300 -14.73 -0.12 -18.26
CA LEU A 300 -15.86 -0.73 -17.57
C LEU A 300 -16.40 0.25 -16.53
N THR A 301 -17.65 0.68 -16.69
CA THR A 301 -18.25 1.77 -15.90
C THR A 301 -18.19 1.49 -14.41
N ILE A 302 -18.53 0.27 -13.98
CA ILE A 302 -18.51 -0.14 -12.57
C ILE A 302 -17.08 -0.07 -11.96
N LEU A 303 -16.06 -0.50 -12.73
CA LEU A 303 -14.67 -0.44 -12.27
C LEU A 303 -14.13 1.00 -12.23
N ASN A 304 -14.61 1.86 -13.12
CA ASN A 304 -14.27 3.28 -13.10
C ASN A 304 -14.79 3.94 -11.82
N GLY A 305 -16.02 3.62 -11.39
CA GLY A 305 -16.58 4.09 -10.13
C GLY A 305 -15.78 3.66 -8.91
N VAL A 306 -15.39 2.38 -8.86
CA VAL A 306 -14.52 1.83 -7.79
C VAL A 306 -13.15 2.51 -7.80
N ALA A 307 -12.56 2.72 -8.98
CA ALA A 307 -11.27 3.40 -9.13
C ALA A 307 -11.28 4.82 -8.56
N VAL A 308 -12.32 5.58 -8.90
CA VAL A 308 -12.50 6.97 -8.42
C VAL A 308 -12.74 7.00 -6.92
N ALA A 309 -13.62 6.14 -6.40
CA ALA A 309 -13.91 6.04 -4.97
C ALA A 309 -12.66 5.72 -4.15
N ALA A 310 -11.88 4.72 -4.56
CA ALA A 310 -10.64 4.34 -3.90
C ALA A 310 -9.55 5.42 -4.03
N ALA A 311 -9.37 6.01 -5.21
CA ALA A 311 -8.40 7.09 -5.43
C ALA A 311 -8.75 8.33 -4.59
N LEU A 312 -10.03 8.72 -4.53
CA LEU A 312 -10.51 9.83 -3.69
C LEU A 312 -10.17 9.58 -2.22
N THR A 313 -10.39 8.35 -1.73
CA THR A 313 -10.06 7.97 -0.35
C THR A 313 -8.57 8.10 -0.08
N VAL A 314 -7.72 7.64 -0.99
CA VAL A 314 -6.25 7.79 -0.86
C VAL A 314 -5.86 9.26 -0.85
N ILE A 315 -6.41 10.10 -1.73
CA ILE A 315 -6.13 11.54 -1.77
C ILE A 315 -6.50 12.21 -0.44
N ILE A 316 -7.70 11.93 0.09
CA ILE A 316 -8.17 12.53 1.35
C ILE A 316 -7.33 12.05 2.54
N THR A 317 -6.99 10.76 2.60
CA THR A 317 -6.15 10.21 3.68
C THR A 317 -4.71 10.73 3.63
N VAL A 318 -4.12 10.89 2.45
CA VAL A 318 -2.82 11.56 2.27
C VAL A 318 -2.88 13.02 2.69
N ALA A 319 -3.94 13.74 2.30
CA ALA A 319 -4.14 15.13 2.72
C ALA A 319 -4.25 15.23 4.26
N ALA A 320 -4.95 14.29 4.91
CA ALA A 320 -5.02 14.21 6.37
C ALA A 320 -3.65 13.95 7.00
N ALA A 321 -2.86 13.04 6.44
CA ALA A 321 -1.51 12.73 6.93
C ALA A 321 -0.54 13.92 6.80
N VAL A 322 -0.69 14.76 5.77
CA VAL A 322 0.20 15.90 5.53
C VAL A 322 -0.26 17.19 6.25
N THR A 323 -1.55 17.32 6.58
CA THR A 323 -2.12 18.54 7.18
C THR A 323 -2.65 18.33 8.59
N LEU A 324 -3.57 17.39 8.81
CA LEU A 324 -4.17 17.13 10.13
C LEU A 324 -3.13 16.56 11.11
N LEU A 325 -2.33 15.59 10.67
CA LEU A 325 -1.35 14.95 11.56
C LEU A 325 -0.32 15.93 12.14
N PRO A 326 0.30 16.87 11.38
CA PRO A 326 1.18 17.89 11.96
C PRO A 326 0.48 18.79 12.98
N ALA A 327 -0.79 19.11 12.77
CA ALA A 327 -1.58 19.88 13.74
C ALA A 327 -1.78 19.09 15.05
N LEU A 328 -2.08 17.79 14.95
CA LEU A 328 -2.20 16.89 16.09
C LEU A 328 -0.87 16.68 16.82
N LEU A 329 0.25 16.57 16.07
CA LEU A 329 1.61 16.53 16.63
C LEU A 329 1.92 17.82 17.42
N GLY A 330 1.48 18.97 16.90
CA GLY A 330 1.61 20.26 17.56
C GLY A 330 0.76 20.40 18.86
N LEU A 331 -0.35 19.66 18.94
CA LEU A 331 -1.17 19.58 20.14
C LEU A 331 -0.51 18.73 21.24
N LEU A 332 0.09 17.60 20.86
CA LEU A 332 0.63 16.61 21.79
C LEU A 332 2.09 16.89 22.22
N GLY A 333 2.88 17.54 21.35
CA GLY A 333 4.29 17.85 21.61
C GLY A 333 5.09 16.62 22.05
N LEU A 334 5.80 16.71 23.17
CA LEU A 334 6.64 15.61 23.69
C LEU A 334 5.81 14.38 24.19
N ARG A 335 4.49 14.49 24.33
CA ARG A 335 3.62 13.37 24.78
C ARG A 335 3.56 12.23 23.75
N VAL A 336 3.98 12.46 22.52
CA VAL A 336 4.11 11.44 21.47
C VAL A 336 5.17 10.39 21.81
N LEU A 337 6.21 10.75 22.60
CA LEU A 337 7.22 9.83 23.10
C LEU A 337 6.68 8.99 24.27
N SER A 338 7.19 7.78 24.41
CA SER A 338 6.91 6.94 25.60
C SER A 338 7.46 7.60 26.87
N ARG A 339 6.88 7.25 28.01
CA ARG A 339 7.34 7.76 29.33
C ARG A 339 8.82 7.44 29.57
N ARG A 340 9.26 6.25 29.12
CA ARG A 340 10.68 5.82 29.24
C ARG A 340 11.60 6.67 28.36
N GLN A 341 11.23 6.92 27.10
CA GLN A 341 12.00 7.75 26.17
C GLN A 341 12.10 9.20 26.63
N ARG A 342 11.02 9.78 27.17
CA ARG A 342 11.04 11.15 27.71
C ARG A 342 11.98 11.27 28.92
N ARG A 343 11.96 10.27 29.82
CA ARG A 343 12.88 10.23 30.95
C ARG A 343 14.34 10.05 30.50
N ALA A 344 14.60 9.17 29.54
CA ALA A 344 15.94 8.97 28.98
C ALA A 344 16.46 10.24 28.30
N LEU A 345 15.63 10.92 27.50
CA LEU A 345 16.00 12.18 26.83
C LEU A 345 16.31 13.28 27.85
N ALA A 346 15.55 13.35 28.95
CA ALA A 346 15.79 14.33 30.01
C ALA A 346 17.05 14.02 30.87
N ALA A 347 17.41 12.75 31.04
CA ALA A 347 18.53 12.32 31.87
C ALA A 347 19.86 12.25 31.08
N SER A 348 19.83 11.78 29.84
CA SER A 348 21.04 11.45 29.03
C SER A 348 21.21 12.33 27.79
N GLY A 349 20.32 13.32 27.58
CA GLY A 349 20.37 14.20 26.40
C GLY A 349 20.01 13.47 25.09
N PRO A 350 20.33 14.10 23.93
CA PRO A 350 20.05 13.51 22.60
C PRO A 350 20.74 12.16 22.42
N GLN A 351 19.98 11.17 21.88
CA GLN A 351 20.46 9.82 21.65
C GLN A 351 20.63 9.57 20.15
N VAL A 352 21.83 9.17 19.76
CA VAL A 352 22.08 8.62 18.41
C VAL A 352 21.73 7.14 18.44
N GLU A 353 20.67 6.73 17.77
CA GLU A 353 20.26 5.33 17.66
C GLU A 353 21.25 4.63 16.71
N ALA A 354 22.23 3.94 17.23
CA ALA A 354 23.07 3.04 16.44
C ALA A 354 22.17 1.90 15.89
N ALA A 355 22.37 1.51 14.64
CA ALA A 355 21.66 0.41 14.00
C ALA A 355 22.11 -0.95 14.60
N THR A 356 21.85 -1.14 15.89
CA THR A 356 22.15 -2.38 16.65
C THR A 356 20.84 -3.14 16.90
N GLY A 357 20.86 -4.46 16.82
CA GLY A 357 19.69 -5.27 17.13
C GLY A 357 19.39 -6.39 16.10
N PRO A 358 18.19 -7.01 16.17
CA PRO A 358 17.83 -8.13 15.30
C PRO A 358 17.89 -7.79 13.80
N ALA A 359 17.47 -6.58 13.43
CA ALA A 359 17.48 -6.13 12.04
C ALA A 359 18.90 -6.02 11.44
N ALA A 360 19.86 -5.50 12.22
CA ALA A 360 21.24 -5.43 11.79
C ALA A 360 21.88 -6.83 11.67
N ARG A 361 21.56 -7.75 12.60
CA ARG A 361 22.00 -9.15 12.53
C ARG A 361 21.43 -9.87 11.32
N TRP A 362 20.14 -9.65 11.02
CA TRP A 362 19.48 -10.21 9.86
C TRP A 362 20.12 -9.69 8.56
N SER A 363 20.34 -8.39 8.44
CA SER A 363 20.95 -7.77 7.28
C SER A 363 22.39 -8.30 7.05
N ALA A 364 23.17 -8.49 8.13
CA ALA A 364 24.51 -9.08 8.05
C ALA A 364 24.47 -10.59 7.65
N PHE A 365 23.49 -11.35 8.14
CA PHE A 365 23.29 -12.75 7.75
C PHE A 365 22.93 -12.86 6.25
N LEU A 366 22.05 -11.99 5.76
CA LEU A 366 21.62 -11.95 4.38
C LEU A 366 22.79 -11.57 3.43
N GLN A 367 23.65 -10.63 3.86
CA GLN A 367 24.84 -10.27 3.11
C GLN A 367 25.80 -11.46 2.93
N ARG A 368 25.87 -12.38 3.90
CA ARG A 368 26.73 -13.58 3.83
C ARG A 368 26.15 -14.68 2.93
N HIS A 369 24.82 -14.77 2.80
CA HIS A 369 24.14 -15.87 2.10
C HIS A 369 23.13 -15.36 1.04
N PRO A 370 23.48 -14.40 0.17
CA PRO A 370 22.49 -13.75 -0.71
C PRO A 370 21.93 -14.69 -1.78
N ARG A 371 22.72 -15.65 -2.29
CA ARG A 371 22.27 -16.59 -3.33
C ARG A 371 21.31 -17.64 -2.80
N SER A 372 21.64 -18.28 -1.66
CA SER A 372 20.79 -19.31 -1.09
C SER A 372 19.45 -18.75 -0.60
N LEU A 373 19.45 -17.58 0.03
CA LEU A 373 18.22 -16.93 0.48
C LEU A 373 17.36 -16.44 -0.69
N ALA A 374 17.97 -15.96 -1.78
CA ALA A 374 17.22 -15.62 -2.99
C ALA A 374 16.53 -16.85 -3.60
N VAL A 375 17.26 -17.98 -3.71
CA VAL A 375 16.68 -19.24 -4.23
C VAL A 375 15.54 -19.72 -3.35
N VAL A 376 15.71 -19.75 -2.04
CA VAL A 376 14.63 -20.14 -1.11
C VAL A 376 13.42 -19.24 -1.27
N ALA A 377 13.59 -17.91 -1.31
CA ALA A 377 12.51 -16.97 -1.50
C ALA A 377 11.78 -17.19 -2.84
N VAL A 378 12.51 -17.38 -3.93
CA VAL A 378 11.92 -17.67 -5.25
C VAL A 378 11.14 -18.99 -5.22
N VAL A 379 11.69 -20.06 -4.65
CA VAL A 379 11.01 -21.35 -4.55
C VAL A 379 9.70 -21.22 -3.77
N VAL A 380 9.70 -20.53 -2.63
CA VAL A 380 8.49 -20.29 -1.84
C VAL A 380 7.46 -19.50 -2.66
N MET A 381 7.87 -18.40 -3.30
CA MET A 381 6.96 -17.57 -4.09
C MET A 381 6.38 -18.33 -5.28
N VAL A 382 7.20 -19.10 -6.01
CA VAL A 382 6.74 -19.92 -7.14
C VAL A 382 5.77 -21.01 -6.66
N THR A 383 6.10 -21.69 -5.56
CA THR A 383 5.19 -22.72 -4.99
C THR A 383 3.83 -22.14 -4.63
N LEU A 384 3.80 -20.96 -4.02
CA LEU A 384 2.55 -20.27 -3.68
C LEU A 384 1.81 -19.73 -4.92
N ALA A 385 2.51 -19.50 -6.02
CA ALA A 385 1.92 -19.05 -7.28
C ALA A 385 1.32 -20.20 -8.12
N ILE A 386 1.72 -21.45 -7.91
CA ILE A 386 1.21 -22.61 -8.69
C ILE A 386 -0.32 -22.67 -8.73
N PRO A 387 -1.07 -22.53 -7.60
CA PRO A 387 -2.53 -22.61 -7.64
C PRO A 387 -3.17 -21.52 -8.53
N ALA A 388 -2.52 -20.37 -8.72
CA ALA A 388 -3.02 -19.31 -9.59
C ALA A 388 -3.20 -19.75 -11.05
N LEU A 389 -2.48 -20.79 -11.51
CA LEU A 389 -2.64 -21.35 -12.85
C LEU A 389 -4.01 -22.01 -13.06
N SER A 390 -4.69 -22.38 -11.98
CA SER A 390 -6.06 -22.91 -12.01
C SER A 390 -7.12 -21.87 -11.66
N LEU A 391 -6.76 -20.58 -11.66
CA LEU A 391 -7.68 -19.48 -11.37
C LEU A 391 -8.86 -19.49 -12.33
N ARG A 392 -10.06 -19.56 -11.78
CA ARG A 392 -11.32 -19.48 -12.50
C ARG A 392 -12.07 -18.26 -11.99
N LEU A 393 -12.39 -17.34 -12.92
CA LEU A 393 -13.19 -16.18 -12.64
C LEU A 393 -14.67 -16.51 -12.81
N GLY A 394 -15.51 -15.93 -11.98
CA GLY A 394 -16.95 -16.11 -12.03
C GLY A 394 -17.63 -15.09 -11.14
N SER A 395 -18.80 -15.41 -10.65
CA SER A 395 -19.52 -14.60 -9.67
C SER A 395 -19.89 -15.44 -8.46
N SER A 396 -19.76 -14.87 -7.27
CA SER A 396 -20.35 -15.44 -6.07
C SER A 396 -21.87 -15.27 -6.09
N ASP A 397 -22.60 -16.29 -5.69
CA ASP A 397 -24.05 -16.25 -5.50
C ASP A 397 -24.45 -16.58 -4.04
N GLN A 398 -25.76 -16.67 -3.78
CA GLN A 398 -26.27 -16.96 -2.43
C GLN A 398 -25.83 -18.35 -1.92
N GLY A 399 -25.44 -19.26 -2.82
CA GLY A 399 -24.85 -20.56 -2.49
C GLY A 399 -23.48 -20.49 -1.83
N ASN A 400 -22.83 -19.32 -1.82
CA ASN A 400 -21.58 -19.07 -1.12
C ASN A 400 -21.77 -18.38 0.25
N ASN A 401 -23.00 -17.95 0.58
CA ASN A 401 -23.27 -17.34 1.88
C ASN A 401 -23.02 -18.32 3.03
N PRO A 402 -22.79 -17.84 4.25
CA PRO A 402 -22.63 -18.72 5.42
C PRO A 402 -23.82 -19.66 5.60
N ALA A 403 -23.59 -20.92 5.93
CA ALA A 403 -24.61 -21.96 6.02
C ALA A 403 -25.76 -21.65 7.01
N GLY A 404 -25.56 -20.71 7.95
CA GLY A 404 -26.57 -20.27 8.93
C GLY A 404 -27.61 -19.31 8.38
N THR A 405 -27.35 -18.64 7.25
CA THR A 405 -28.23 -17.60 6.71
C THR A 405 -29.49 -18.15 6.07
N THR A 406 -30.60 -17.39 6.11
CA THR A 406 -31.86 -17.80 5.47
C THR A 406 -31.69 -17.87 3.95
N THR A 407 -30.94 -16.94 3.36
CA THR A 407 -30.69 -16.88 1.93
C THR A 407 -29.91 -18.09 1.43
N ARG A 408 -28.94 -18.58 2.20
CA ARG A 408 -28.22 -19.81 1.86
C ARG A 408 -29.13 -21.03 1.95
N LYS A 409 -29.94 -21.16 3.00
CA LYS A 409 -30.87 -22.27 3.16
C LYS A 409 -31.94 -22.26 2.07
N ALA A 410 -32.46 -21.08 1.71
CA ALA A 410 -33.41 -20.95 0.60
C ALA A 410 -32.78 -21.41 -0.72
N TYR A 411 -31.54 -21.02 -0.99
CA TYR A 411 -30.78 -21.47 -2.15
C TYR A 411 -30.63 -22.99 -2.21
N ASP A 412 -30.22 -23.61 -1.10
CA ASP A 412 -30.04 -25.06 -1.02
C ASP A 412 -31.41 -25.78 -1.18
N MET A 413 -32.50 -25.28 -0.56
CA MET A 413 -33.85 -25.84 -0.70
C MET A 413 -34.39 -25.77 -2.14
N LEU A 414 -34.10 -24.65 -2.86
CA LEU A 414 -34.45 -24.51 -4.28
C LEU A 414 -33.63 -25.45 -5.15
N ALA A 415 -32.33 -25.58 -4.88
CA ALA A 415 -31.47 -26.53 -5.59
C ALA A 415 -31.89 -27.97 -5.42
N ASP A 416 -32.24 -28.37 -4.19
CA ASP A 416 -32.69 -29.73 -3.88
C ASP A 416 -34.07 -30.02 -4.47
N GLY A 417 -35.01 -29.06 -4.45
CA GLY A 417 -36.37 -29.25 -4.92
C GLY A 417 -36.55 -29.12 -6.43
N PHE A 418 -35.84 -28.25 -7.09
CA PHE A 418 -36.02 -27.87 -8.50
C PHE A 418 -34.79 -28.13 -9.38
N GLY A 419 -33.66 -28.51 -8.76
CA GLY A 419 -32.37 -28.70 -9.43
C GLY A 419 -31.42 -27.53 -9.25
N PRO A 420 -30.10 -27.77 -9.28
CA PRO A 420 -29.08 -26.77 -8.98
C PRO A 420 -29.12 -25.52 -9.89
N GLY A 421 -29.48 -25.68 -11.17
CA GLY A 421 -29.56 -24.59 -12.15
C GLY A 421 -30.75 -23.65 -11.95
N PHE A 422 -31.71 -24.04 -11.09
CA PHE A 422 -32.89 -23.21 -10.81
C PHE A 422 -32.52 -21.86 -10.17
N ASN A 423 -31.38 -21.80 -9.47
CA ASN A 423 -30.84 -20.60 -8.84
C ASN A 423 -30.21 -19.63 -9.85
N GLY A 424 -30.12 -19.97 -11.12
CA GLY A 424 -29.57 -19.11 -12.18
C GLY A 424 -30.13 -19.43 -13.55
N PRO A 425 -31.43 -19.21 -13.75
CA PRO A 425 -32.06 -19.43 -15.05
C PRO A 425 -31.45 -18.51 -16.11
N LEU A 426 -31.37 -19.02 -17.33
CA LEU A 426 -31.01 -18.25 -18.51
C LEU A 426 -32.28 -17.68 -19.13
N THR A 427 -32.22 -16.42 -19.52
CA THR A 427 -33.31 -15.72 -20.18
C THR A 427 -32.97 -15.54 -21.65
N ILE A 428 -33.65 -16.21 -22.56
CA ILE A 428 -33.45 -16.07 -24.00
C ILE A 428 -34.54 -15.17 -24.56
N LEU A 429 -34.13 -14.09 -25.17
CA LEU A 429 -35.06 -13.11 -25.76
C LEU A 429 -34.96 -13.19 -27.26
N ALA A 430 -36.09 -13.44 -27.91
CA ALA A 430 -36.20 -13.58 -29.37
C ALA A 430 -37.06 -12.46 -29.96
N GLU A 431 -36.54 -11.75 -30.96
CA GLU A 431 -37.31 -10.82 -31.81
C GLU A 431 -38.01 -11.61 -32.90
N VAL A 432 -39.35 -11.56 -32.91
CA VAL A 432 -40.22 -12.36 -33.77
C VAL A 432 -41.21 -11.46 -34.54
N PRO A 433 -40.71 -10.68 -35.49
CA PRO A 433 -41.54 -9.71 -36.19
C PRO A 433 -42.60 -10.34 -37.14
N SER A 434 -42.43 -11.60 -37.55
CA SER A 434 -43.33 -12.28 -38.52
C SER A 434 -43.92 -13.58 -37.99
N ALA A 435 -44.93 -14.14 -38.67
CA ALA A 435 -45.48 -15.44 -38.34
C ALA A 435 -44.48 -16.61 -38.60
N ALA A 436 -43.60 -16.47 -39.59
CA ALA A 436 -42.53 -17.45 -39.82
C ALA A 436 -41.54 -17.48 -38.70
N ASP A 437 -41.23 -16.32 -38.08
CA ASP A 437 -40.32 -16.23 -36.94
C ASP A 437 -40.90 -16.88 -35.68
N ARG A 438 -42.23 -16.92 -35.53
CA ARG A 438 -42.87 -17.70 -34.45
C ARG A 438 -42.69 -19.20 -34.62
N THR A 439 -42.66 -19.71 -35.83
CA THR A 439 -42.35 -21.10 -36.10
C THR A 439 -40.85 -21.40 -35.79
N ALA A 440 -39.99 -20.48 -36.14
CA ALA A 440 -38.56 -20.60 -35.77
C ALA A 440 -38.37 -20.56 -34.26
N LEU A 441 -39.14 -19.75 -33.53
CA LEU A 441 -39.16 -19.70 -32.08
C LEU A 441 -39.60 -21.05 -31.45
N ASP A 442 -40.68 -21.67 -31.98
CA ASP A 442 -41.09 -22.98 -31.51
C ASP A 442 -40.01 -24.04 -31.75
N GLY A 443 -39.30 -23.92 -32.90
CA GLY A 443 -38.11 -24.72 -33.19
C GLY A 443 -36.97 -24.50 -32.18
N LEU A 444 -36.72 -23.24 -31.86
CA LEU A 444 -35.70 -22.88 -30.83
C LEU A 444 -36.04 -23.52 -29.46
N VAL A 445 -37.29 -23.36 -29.00
CA VAL A 445 -37.71 -23.92 -27.70
C VAL A 445 -37.59 -25.44 -27.72
N THR A 446 -37.89 -26.09 -28.87
CA THR A 446 -37.73 -27.55 -29.01
C THR A 446 -36.26 -27.95 -28.96
N SER A 447 -35.41 -27.23 -29.64
CA SER A 447 -33.95 -27.42 -29.63
C SER A 447 -33.36 -27.23 -28.22
N LEU A 448 -33.79 -26.19 -27.51
CA LEU A 448 -33.38 -25.91 -26.14
C LEU A 448 -33.72 -27.09 -25.21
N ARG A 449 -34.94 -27.64 -25.33
CA ARG A 449 -35.35 -28.84 -24.50
C ARG A 449 -34.56 -30.09 -24.84
N ALA A 450 -34.05 -30.19 -26.05
CA ALA A 450 -33.24 -31.32 -26.50
C ALA A 450 -31.75 -31.15 -26.21
N THR A 451 -31.31 -29.93 -25.83
CA THR A 451 -29.90 -29.60 -25.60
C THR A 451 -29.41 -30.20 -24.30
N PRO A 452 -28.33 -31.02 -24.30
CA PRO A 452 -27.72 -31.54 -23.08
C PRO A 452 -27.30 -30.37 -22.17
N GLY A 453 -27.63 -30.44 -20.89
CA GLY A 453 -27.34 -29.37 -19.92
C GLY A 453 -28.54 -28.47 -19.64
N ILE A 454 -29.63 -28.55 -20.38
CA ILE A 454 -30.91 -27.87 -20.08
C ILE A 454 -31.85 -28.86 -19.35
N ALA A 455 -32.28 -28.47 -18.14
CA ALA A 455 -33.27 -29.22 -17.37
C ALA A 455 -34.71 -28.91 -17.77
N TYR A 456 -34.95 -27.67 -18.16
CA TYR A 456 -36.28 -27.17 -18.55
C TYR A 456 -36.14 -25.93 -19.44
N ALA A 457 -36.98 -25.82 -20.47
CA ALA A 457 -37.13 -24.63 -21.27
C ALA A 457 -38.61 -24.37 -21.60
N ALA A 458 -39.06 -23.12 -21.39
CA ALA A 458 -40.44 -22.74 -21.68
C ALA A 458 -40.50 -21.29 -22.18
N GLN A 459 -41.40 -21.09 -23.13
CA GLN A 459 -41.72 -19.75 -23.60
C GLN A 459 -42.78 -19.13 -22.70
N ALA A 460 -42.54 -17.86 -22.31
CA ALA A 460 -43.53 -17.06 -21.61
C ALA A 460 -44.71 -16.70 -22.54
N PRO A 461 -45.95 -16.57 -22.02
CA PRO A 461 -47.11 -16.23 -22.84
C PRO A 461 -46.91 -14.87 -23.49
N MET A 462 -47.08 -14.80 -24.84
CA MET A 462 -47.01 -13.55 -25.62
C MET A 462 -48.38 -12.87 -25.68
N LYS A 463 -48.39 -11.56 -25.53
CA LYS A 463 -49.60 -10.75 -25.79
C LYS A 463 -49.85 -10.59 -27.29
N PRO A 464 -51.12 -10.42 -27.72
CA PRO A 464 -51.42 -10.12 -29.13
C PRO A 464 -50.69 -8.87 -29.61
N GLY A 465 -49.95 -8.98 -30.73
CA GLY A 465 -49.16 -7.89 -31.30
C GLY A 465 -47.73 -7.73 -30.74
N GLN A 466 -47.34 -8.55 -29.77
CA GLN A 466 -45.97 -8.53 -29.24
C GLN A 466 -45.01 -9.13 -30.27
N THR A 467 -43.89 -8.45 -30.51
CA THR A 467 -42.82 -8.86 -31.44
C THR A 467 -41.57 -9.36 -30.76
N VAL A 468 -41.56 -9.45 -29.43
CA VAL A 468 -40.47 -9.96 -28.60
C VAL A 468 -41.00 -11.08 -27.75
N ALA A 469 -40.36 -12.25 -27.84
CA ALA A 469 -40.68 -13.44 -27.05
C ALA A 469 -39.62 -13.65 -25.99
N LEU A 470 -40.07 -14.09 -24.81
CA LEU A 470 -39.20 -14.50 -23.69
C LEU A 470 -39.24 -16.01 -23.57
N VAL A 471 -38.05 -16.63 -23.47
CA VAL A 471 -37.90 -18.06 -23.20
C VAL A 471 -36.99 -18.22 -21.97
N ASP A 472 -37.51 -18.85 -20.94
CA ASP A 472 -36.73 -19.20 -19.76
C ASP A 472 -36.14 -20.61 -19.96
N ALA A 473 -34.83 -20.73 -19.74
CA ALA A 473 -34.11 -21.99 -19.82
C ALA A 473 -33.35 -22.22 -18.50
N VAL A 474 -33.63 -23.34 -17.85
CA VAL A 474 -32.99 -23.70 -16.56
C VAL A 474 -31.89 -24.70 -16.84
N PRO A 475 -30.63 -24.44 -16.52
CA PRO A 475 -29.55 -25.40 -16.62
C PRO A 475 -29.70 -26.59 -15.69
N THR A 476 -28.99 -27.70 -15.95
CA THR A 476 -28.89 -28.83 -15.04
C THR A 476 -27.87 -28.65 -13.94
N THR A 477 -26.92 -27.73 -14.13
CA THR A 477 -25.82 -27.42 -13.23
C THR A 477 -25.98 -26.02 -12.60
N SER A 478 -25.28 -25.80 -11.46
CA SER A 478 -25.38 -24.51 -10.75
C SER A 478 -24.82 -23.34 -11.58
N PRO A 479 -25.23 -22.09 -11.29
CA PRO A 479 -24.74 -20.90 -12.00
C PRO A 479 -23.21 -20.77 -12.01
N GLN A 480 -22.54 -21.29 -10.97
CA GLN A 480 -21.08 -21.17 -10.81
C GLN A 480 -20.30 -22.32 -11.45
N ASP A 481 -20.97 -23.35 -11.95
CA ASP A 481 -20.31 -24.49 -12.56
C ASP A 481 -19.77 -24.15 -13.94
N LYS A 482 -18.56 -24.66 -14.24
CA LYS A 482 -17.96 -24.48 -15.58
C LYS A 482 -18.88 -25.01 -16.69
N ALA A 483 -19.61 -26.08 -16.42
CA ALA A 483 -20.54 -26.66 -17.37
C ALA A 483 -21.68 -25.69 -17.73
N THR A 484 -22.06 -24.78 -16.84
CA THR A 484 -23.07 -23.72 -17.15
C THR A 484 -22.48 -22.66 -18.05
N SER A 485 -21.21 -22.24 -17.85
CA SER A 485 -20.49 -21.35 -18.76
C SER A 485 -20.34 -21.98 -20.16
N ASP A 486 -19.87 -23.23 -20.22
CA ASP A 486 -19.73 -23.98 -21.48
C ASP A 486 -21.08 -24.14 -22.19
N LEU A 487 -22.18 -24.28 -21.43
CA LEU A 487 -23.55 -24.32 -22.00
C LEU A 487 -23.96 -22.99 -22.61
N ILE A 488 -23.67 -21.85 -21.95
CA ILE A 488 -23.98 -20.51 -22.48
C ILE A 488 -23.26 -20.30 -23.80
N ASP A 489 -21.98 -20.65 -23.89
CA ASP A 489 -21.21 -20.56 -25.13
C ASP A 489 -21.81 -21.45 -26.22
N HIS A 490 -22.15 -22.71 -25.90
CA HIS A 490 -22.80 -23.62 -26.84
C HIS A 490 -24.15 -23.11 -27.33
N LEU A 491 -24.95 -22.48 -26.47
CA LEU A 491 -26.22 -21.88 -26.88
C LEU A 491 -26.01 -20.73 -27.86
N ARG A 492 -25.03 -19.89 -27.64
CA ARG A 492 -24.71 -18.72 -28.47
C ARG A 492 -24.07 -19.06 -29.80
N ASP A 493 -23.16 -20.06 -29.81
CA ASP A 493 -22.35 -20.38 -30.98
C ASP A 493 -23.05 -21.39 -31.92
N ASP A 494 -23.85 -22.29 -31.36
CA ASP A 494 -24.42 -23.42 -32.10
C ASP A 494 -25.96 -23.43 -32.15
N VAL A 495 -26.63 -23.39 -30.99
CA VAL A 495 -28.07 -23.66 -30.89
C VAL A 495 -28.91 -22.49 -31.45
N VAL A 496 -28.63 -21.29 -31.00
CA VAL A 496 -29.34 -20.08 -31.41
C VAL A 496 -29.11 -19.80 -32.90
N PRO A 497 -27.88 -19.79 -33.44
CA PRO A 497 -27.64 -19.58 -34.85
C PRO A 497 -28.27 -20.67 -35.76
N ALA A 498 -28.36 -21.91 -35.25
CA ALA A 498 -29.03 -22.98 -35.96
C ALA A 498 -30.55 -22.72 -36.11
N ALA A 499 -31.19 -22.19 -35.06
CA ALA A 499 -32.63 -21.87 -35.05
C ALA A 499 -32.99 -20.62 -35.87
N GLU A 500 -32.05 -19.69 -35.98
CA GLU A 500 -32.21 -18.45 -36.76
C GLU A 500 -32.16 -18.70 -38.28
N ARG A 501 -31.61 -19.84 -38.74
CA ARG A 501 -31.45 -20.15 -40.16
C ARG A 501 -32.80 -20.21 -40.89
N GLY A 502 -32.93 -19.42 -41.96
CA GLY A 502 -34.13 -19.39 -42.78
C GLY A 502 -35.27 -18.50 -42.22
N SER A 503 -35.01 -17.76 -41.16
CA SER A 503 -35.95 -16.80 -40.57
C SER A 503 -35.32 -15.41 -40.42
N THR A 504 -36.13 -14.40 -40.08
CA THR A 504 -35.67 -13.07 -39.68
C THR A 504 -35.58 -12.92 -38.19
N MET A 505 -35.87 -13.98 -37.42
CA MET A 505 -35.72 -14.06 -35.98
C MET A 505 -34.28 -13.77 -35.55
N ARG A 506 -34.15 -13.02 -34.47
CA ARG A 506 -32.87 -12.86 -33.75
C ARG A 506 -33.11 -13.17 -32.27
N ALA A 507 -32.32 -14.06 -31.76
CA ALA A 507 -32.41 -14.45 -30.35
C ALA A 507 -31.09 -14.17 -29.63
N TYR A 508 -31.18 -13.80 -28.37
CA TYR A 508 -30.05 -13.40 -27.55
C TYR A 508 -30.13 -14.13 -26.20
N VAL A 509 -28.99 -14.68 -25.75
CA VAL A 509 -28.87 -15.36 -24.46
C VAL A 509 -28.47 -14.36 -23.39
N GLY A 510 -29.32 -14.19 -22.39
CA GLY A 510 -29.15 -13.32 -21.25
C GLY A 510 -29.53 -13.98 -19.94
N GLY A 511 -29.91 -13.19 -18.97
CA GLY A 511 -30.11 -13.60 -17.58
C GLY A 511 -28.90 -13.32 -16.71
N GLN A 512 -29.07 -13.34 -15.38
CA GLN A 512 -28.01 -12.97 -14.42
C GLN A 512 -26.71 -13.76 -14.63
N THR A 513 -26.81 -15.06 -14.85
CA THR A 513 -25.65 -15.94 -15.09
C THR A 513 -24.89 -15.54 -16.37
N ALA A 514 -25.60 -15.26 -17.46
CA ALA A 514 -25.01 -14.84 -18.73
C ALA A 514 -24.36 -13.42 -18.64
N ILE A 515 -24.92 -12.51 -17.84
CA ILE A 515 -24.34 -11.19 -17.58
C ILE A 515 -22.97 -11.35 -16.91
N PHE A 516 -22.86 -12.21 -15.92
CA PHE A 516 -21.58 -12.45 -15.24
C PHE A 516 -20.58 -13.20 -16.11
N GLU A 517 -21.04 -14.11 -16.99
CA GLU A 517 -20.16 -14.78 -17.96
C GLU A 517 -19.60 -13.76 -18.97
N ASP A 518 -20.44 -12.89 -19.53
CA ASP A 518 -20.00 -11.81 -20.42
C ASP A 518 -18.98 -10.89 -19.72
N PHE A 519 -19.26 -10.54 -18.47
CA PHE A 519 -18.35 -9.71 -17.67
C PHE A 519 -16.99 -10.39 -17.47
N SER A 520 -17.02 -11.68 -17.12
CA SER A 520 -15.79 -12.49 -16.90
C SER A 520 -14.98 -12.60 -18.20
N THR A 521 -15.63 -12.93 -19.31
CA THR A 521 -14.98 -13.09 -20.63
C THR A 521 -14.35 -11.78 -21.12
N VAL A 522 -15.07 -10.66 -21.02
CA VAL A 522 -14.51 -9.34 -21.38
C VAL A 522 -13.32 -8.99 -20.50
N LEU A 523 -13.41 -9.31 -19.22
CA LEU A 523 -12.34 -9.03 -18.28
C LEU A 523 -11.09 -9.88 -18.53
N TYR A 524 -11.26 -11.19 -18.79
CA TYR A 524 -10.16 -12.07 -19.17
C TYR A 524 -9.42 -11.55 -20.41
N GLY A 525 -10.15 -11.11 -21.44
CA GLY A 525 -9.57 -10.55 -22.65
C GLY A 525 -8.78 -9.26 -22.44
N LYS A 526 -9.19 -8.43 -21.47
CA LYS A 526 -8.55 -7.15 -21.17
C LYS A 526 -7.46 -7.20 -20.07
N LEU A 527 -7.46 -8.27 -19.26
CA LEU A 527 -6.55 -8.41 -18.12
C LEU A 527 -5.06 -8.32 -18.52
N PRO A 528 -4.56 -8.94 -19.61
CA PRO A 528 -3.16 -8.83 -20.00
C PRO A 528 -2.75 -7.40 -20.33
N LEU A 529 -3.59 -6.66 -21.05
CA LEU A 529 -3.35 -5.25 -21.38
C LEU A 529 -3.31 -4.40 -20.10
N PHE A 530 -4.22 -4.63 -19.17
CA PHE A 530 -4.29 -3.93 -17.91
C PHE A 530 -3.02 -4.16 -17.06
N VAL A 531 -2.56 -5.43 -16.94
CA VAL A 531 -1.33 -5.79 -16.23
C VAL A 531 -0.13 -5.09 -16.88
N LEU A 532 -0.03 -5.09 -18.21
CA LEU A 532 1.04 -4.41 -18.93
C LEU A 532 1.05 -2.90 -18.63
N VAL A 533 -0.12 -2.24 -18.64
CA VAL A 533 -0.23 -0.79 -18.37
C VAL A 533 0.21 -0.47 -16.94
N ILE A 534 -0.25 -1.23 -15.94
CA ILE A 534 0.14 -0.99 -14.53
C ILE A 534 1.64 -1.19 -14.34
N ILE A 535 2.22 -2.26 -14.91
CA ILE A 535 3.65 -2.50 -14.86
C ILE A 535 4.42 -1.36 -15.53
N ALA A 536 3.99 -0.91 -16.70
CA ALA A 536 4.62 0.20 -17.41
C ALA A 536 4.56 1.52 -16.62
N LEU A 537 3.41 1.84 -16.03
CA LEU A 537 3.24 3.03 -15.17
C LEU A 537 4.17 2.97 -13.95
N GLY A 538 4.21 1.84 -13.26
CA GLY A 538 5.08 1.63 -12.11
C GLY A 538 6.57 1.68 -12.48
N PHE A 539 6.94 1.07 -13.60
CA PHE A 539 8.31 1.13 -14.13
C PHE A 539 8.75 2.57 -14.41
N VAL A 540 7.90 3.35 -15.09
CA VAL A 540 8.18 4.76 -15.41
C VAL A 540 8.32 5.59 -14.14
N LEU A 541 7.43 5.41 -13.16
CA LEU A 541 7.49 6.14 -11.88
C LEU A 541 8.78 5.85 -11.10
N LEU A 542 9.17 4.57 -11.00
CA LEU A 542 10.42 4.19 -10.32
C LEU A 542 11.67 4.63 -11.11
N LEU A 543 11.60 4.64 -12.45
CA LEU A 543 12.67 5.16 -13.29
C LEU A 543 12.94 6.65 -13.01
N PHE A 544 11.89 7.44 -12.86
CA PHE A 544 12.01 8.85 -12.47
C PHE A 544 12.53 9.01 -11.03
N ALA A 545 12.06 8.16 -10.10
CA ALA A 545 12.43 8.25 -8.69
C ALA A 545 13.91 7.90 -8.44
N PHE A 546 14.42 6.81 -9.03
CA PHE A 546 15.74 6.26 -8.71
C PHE A 546 16.79 6.42 -9.81
N ARG A 547 16.40 6.92 -10.99
CA ARG A 547 17.32 7.08 -12.13
C ARG A 547 18.16 5.83 -12.41
N SER A 548 17.49 4.69 -12.39
CA SER A 548 18.05 3.36 -12.67
C SER A 548 17.08 2.59 -13.56
N LEU A 549 17.57 1.70 -14.42
CA LEU A 549 16.73 0.76 -15.17
C LEU A 549 16.57 -0.58 -14.44
N VAL A 550 17.56 -0.97 -13.64
CA VAL A 550 17.58 -2.28 -12.97
C VAL A 550 16.57 -2.31 -11.80
N VAL A 551 16.51 -1.25 -10.98
CA VAL A 551 15.58 -1.17 -9.85
C VAL A 551 14.12 -1.25 -10.29
N PRO A 552 13.63 -0.48 -11.29
CA PRO A 552 12.27 -0.63 -11.79
C PRO A 552 11.97 -1.99 -12.40
N LEU A 553 12.93 -2.57 -13.14
CA LEU A 553 12.76 -3.89 -13.76
C LEU A 553 12.61 -4.99 -12.72
N THR A 554 13.47 -5.01 -11.72
CA THR A 554 13.38 -5.98 -10.61
C THR A 554 12.09 -5.79 -9.82
N ALA A 555 11.67 -4.55 -9.56
CA ALA A 555 10.41 -4.25 -8.89
C ALA A 555 9.20 -4.76 -9.69
N ALA A 556 9.19 -4.55 -11.01
CA ALA A 556 8.11 -5.01 -11.89
C ALA A 556 7.95 -6.54 -11.86
N VAL A 557 9.07 -7.27 -11.98
CA VAL A 557 9.07 -8.75 -11.91
C VAL A 557 8.61 -9.23 -10.54
N MET A 558 9.11 -8.62 -9.46
CA MET A 558 8.74 -9.01 -8.10
C MET A 558 7.28 -8.76 -7.80
N ASN A 559 6.72 -7.62 -8.24
CA ASN A 559 5.32 -7.32 -8.06
C ASN A 559 4.42 -8.31 -8.81
N LEU A 560 4.83 -8.73 -10.01
CA LEU A 560 4.10 -9.75 -10.75
C LEU A 560 4.12 -11.11 -10.03
N VAL A 561 5.27 -11.51 -9.49
CA VAL A 561 5.42 -12.74 -8.71
C VAL A 561 4.62 -12.65 -7.40
N ALA A 562 4.61 -11.49 -6.72
CA ALA A 562 3.79 -11.26 -5.53
C ALA A 562 2.30 -11.40 -5.83
N ALA A 563 1.85 -10.80 -6.94
CA ALA A 563 0.47 -10.91 -7.39
C ALA A 563 0.09 -12.38 -7.68
N ALA A 564 0.91 -13.09 -8.45
CA ALA A 564 0.69 -14.49 -8.77
C ALA A 564 0.61 -15.37 -7.50
N ALA A 565 1.52 -15.17 -6.54
CA ALA A 565 1.50 -15.90 -5.28
C ALA A 565 0.28 -15.56 -4.42
N SER A 566 -0.15 -14.29 -4.40
CA SER A 566 -1.36 -13.85 -3.70
C SER A 566 -2.63 -14.47 -4.30
N PHE A 567 -2.73 -14.51 -5.64
CA PHE A 567 -3.83 -15.21 -6.32
C PHE A 567 -3.76 -16.73 -6.08
N GLY A 568 -2.56 -17.31 -5.98
CA GLY A 568 -2.41 -18.70 -5.61
C GLY A 568 -2.98 -19.01 -4.22
N VAL A 569 -2.75 -18.13 -3.25
CA VAL A 569 -3.36 -18.22 -1.91
C VAL A 569 -4.88 -18.12 -1.99
N LEU A 570 -5.42 -17.16 -2.78
CA LEU A 570 -6.87 -17.01 -2.98
C LEU A 570 -7.50 -18.25 -3.59
N VAL A 571 -6.90 -18.82 -4.62
CA VAL A 571 -7.36 -20.05 -5.27
C VAL A 571 -7.35 -21.21 -4.27
N ALA A 572 -6.26 -21.38 -3.53
CA ALA A 572 -6.17 -22.46 -2.53
C ALA A 572 -7.26 -22.32 -1.44
N VAL A 573 -7.50 -21.11 -0.96
CA VAL A 573 -8.45 -20.85 0.12
C VAL A 573 -9.90 -20.93 -0.38
N PHE A 574 -10.25 -20.22 -1.45
CA PHE A 574 -11.65 -20.03 -1.87
C PHE A 574 -12.10 -20.96 -3.00
N GLN A 575 -11.21 -21.33 -3.91
CA GLN A 575 -11.59 -22.21 -5.03
C GLN A 575 -11.36 -23.69 -4.68
N TRP A 576 -10.25 -24.03 -4.00
CA TRP A 576 -9.97 -25.40 -3.56
C TRP A 576 -10.58 -25.72 -2.18
N GLY A 577 -11.08 -24.70 -1.45
CA GLY A 577 -11.76 -24.87 -0.18
C GLY A 577 -10.84 -25.13 1.03
N TRP A 578 -9.53 -24.83 0.94
CA TRP A 578 -8.61 -24.99 2.09
C TRP A 578 -8.93 -24.07 3.27
N GLY A 579 -9.71 -23.01 3.03
CA GLY A 579 -10.16 -22.07 4.07
C GLY A 579 -11.22 -22.62 5.03
N GLY A 580 -11.81 -23.77 4.76
CA GLY A 580 -12.84 -24.38 5.59
C GLY A 580 -14.00 -23.41 5.90
N ALA A 581 -14.39 -23.33 7.18
CA ALA A 581 -15.51 -22.48 7.62
C ALA A 581 -15.30 -20.97 7.40
N LEU A 582 -14.06 -20.50 7.28
CA LEU A 582 -13.76 -19.07 7.05
C LEU A 582 -14.02 -18.63 5.59
N ALA A 583 -13.90 -19.55 4.64
CA ALA A 583 -14.04 -19.27 3.21
C ALA A 583 -15.45 -19.54 2.66
N GLY A 584 -16.33 -20.14 3.46
CA GLY A 584 -17.62 -20.65 3.00
C GLY A 584 -17.47 -21.84 2.04
N ARG A 585 -18.47 -22.09 1.16
CA ARG A 585 -18.40 -23.12 0.13
C ARG A 585 -17.38 -22.75 -0.95
N ALA A 586 -16.58 -23.73 -1.40
CA ALA A 586 -15.67 -23.56 -2.52
C ALA A 586 -16.42 -23.08 -3.78
N GLY A 587 -15.82 -22.15 -4.51
CA GLY A 587 -16.41 -21.57 -5.71
C GLY A 587 -15.40 -20.69 -6.47
N PRO A 588 -15.75 -20.12 -7.61
CA PRO A 588 -14.87 -19.27 -8.40
C PRO A 588 -14.45 -18.02 -7.63
N VAL A 589 -13.39 -17.38 -8.09
CA VAL A 589 -12.97 -16.04 -7.63
C VAL A 589 -13.79 -15.00 -8.39
N ASP A 590 -14.32 -14.00 -7.68
CA ASP A 590 -15.12 -12.94 -8.31
C ASP A 590 -14.32 -12.23 -9.41
N ALA A 591 -14.92 -12.07 -10.59
CA ALA A 591 -14.24 -11.66 -11.81
C ALA A 591 -13.55 -10.30 -11.70
N PHE A 592 -14.14 -9.33 -10.98
CA PHE A 592 -13.55 -7.99 -10.79
C PHE A 592 -12.41 -7.94 -9.78
N LEU A 593 -12.30 -8.95 -8.92
CA LEU A 593 -11.34 -8.97 -7.81
C LEU A 593 -9.87 -8.92 -8.27
N PRO A 594 -9.42 -9.66 -9.30
CA PRO A 594 -8.04 -9.58 -9.76
C PRO A 594 -7.62 -8.17 -10.19
N VAL A 595 -8.49 -7.44 -10.88
CA VAL A 595 -8.20 -6.09 -11.37
C VAL A 595 -8.00 -5.12 -10.20
N ILE A 596 -8.94 -5.13 -9.25
CA ILE A 596 -8.89 -4.23 -8.10
C ILE A 596 -7.70 -4.60 -7.20
N MET A 597 -7.49 -5.90 -6.93
CA MET A 597 -6.35 -6.35 -6.14
C MET A 597 -5.01 -6.02 -6.78
N LEU A 598 -4.86 -6.21 -8.09
CA LEU A 598 -3.62 -5.84 -8.80
C LEU A 598 -3.36 -4.35 -8.68
N SER A 599 -4.37 -3.49 -8.89
CA SER A 599 -4.22 -2.04 -8.73
C SER A 599 -3.75 -1.66 -7.32
N LEU A 600 -4.39 -2.23 -6.31
CA LEU A 600 -4.05 -1.99 -4.90
C LEU A 600 -2.67 -2.55 -4.56
N LEU A 601 -2.37 -3.78 -4.96
CA LEU A 601 -1.10 -4.42 -4.68
C LEU A 601 0.07 -3.65 -5.31
N PHE A 602 -0.06 -3.26 -6.58
CA PHE A 602 0.97 -2.45 -7.23
C PHE A 602 1.15 -1.11 -6.54
N GLY A 603 0.07 -0.42 -6.18
CA GLY A 603 0.13 0.83 -5.43
C GLY A 603 0.84 0.67 -4.08
N LEU A 604 0.36 -0.24 -3.23
CA LEU A 604 0.89 -0.50 -1.89
C LEU A 604 2.31 -1.08 -1.91
N SER A 605 2.64 -1.93 -2.89
CA SER A 605 3.98 -2.49 -3.02
C SER A 605 4.99 -1.44 -3.44
N MET A 606 4.62 -0.50 -4.34
CA MET A 606 5.51 0.58 -4.76
C MET A 606 5.93 1.48 -3.60
N ASP A 607 5.04 1.77 -2.66
CA ASP A 607 5.31 2.63 -1.51
C ASP A 607 6.49 2.15 -0.68
N TYR A 608 6.47 0.88 -0.30
CA TYR A 608 7.56 0.29 0.48
C TYR A 608 8.84 0.12 -0.33
N GLN A 609 8.73 -0.13 -1.65
CA GLN A 609 9.90 -0.18 -2.54
C GLN A 609 10.59 1.18 -2.56
N VAL A 610 9.82 2.24 -2.65
CA VAL A 610 10.34 3.62 -2.63
C VAL A 610 11.04 3.91 -1.31
N PHE A 611 10.44 3.60 -0.16
CA PHE A 611 11.06 3.83 1.15
C PHE A 611 12.35 3.03 1.35
N LEU A 612 12.36 1.74 1.01
CA LEU A 612 13.52 0.88 1.17
C LEU A 612 14.68 1.31 0.27
N VAL A 613 14.38 1.47 -1.03
CA VAL A 613 15.41 1.78 -2.03
C VAL A 613 15.89 3.23 -1.93
N SER A 614 15.03 4.18 -1.52
CA SER A 614 15.42 5.57 -1.28
C SER A 614 16.55 5.66 -0.22
N ARG A 615 16.40 4.94 0.89
CA ARG A 615 17.42 4.90 1.93
C ARG A 615 18.71 4.21 1.49
N MET A 616 18.59 3.13 0.70
CA MET A 616 19.75 2.47 0.10
C MET A 616 20.45 3.38 -0.91
N HIS A 617 19.69 4.14 -1.71
CA HIS A 617 20.21 5.08 -2.69
C HIS A 617 20.95 6.26 -2.01
N GLU A 618 20.41 6.78 -0.92
CA GLU A 618 21.06 7.83 -0.12
C GLU A 618 22.43 7.37 0.38
N GLU A 619 22.51 6.21 1.01
CA GLU A 619 23.77 5.62 1.48
C GLU A 619 24.74 5.32 0.32
N TRP A 620 24.23 4.87 -0.84
CA TRP A 620 25.03 4.69 -2.05
C TRP A 620 25.61 5.99 -2.58
N MET A 621 24.84 7.08 -2.55
CA MET A 621 25.33 8.38 -3.00
C MET A 621 26.46 8.91 -2.11
N LEU A 622 26.41 8.63 -0.80
CA LEU A 622 27.42 9.03 0.17
C LEU A 622 28.69 8.16 0.10
N THR A 623 28.54 6.84 -0.02
CA THR A 623 29.65 5.91 0.19
C THR A 623 30.16 5.23 -1.09
N ARG A 624 29.34 5.18 -2.14
CA ARG A 624 29.57 4.39 -3.37
C ARG A 624 29.81 2.89 -3.12
N ASP A 625 29.49 2.40 -1.92
CA ASP A 625 29.55 0.99 -1.53
C ASP A 625 28.14 0.39 -1.52
N ASN A 626 27.83 -0.45 -2.52
CA ASN A 626 26.53 -1.08 -2.65
C ASN A 626 26.23 -2.05 -1.47
N ALA A 627 27.25 -2.79 -1.00
CA ALA A 627 27.06 -3.76 0.06
C ALA A 627 26.71 -3.06 1.38
N ARG A 628 27.36 -1.95 1.66
CA ARG A 628 27.06 -1.08 2.80
C ARG A 628 25.68 -0.42 2.63
N ALA A 629 25.38 0.11 1.47
CA ALA A 629 24.10 0.76 1.16
C ALA A 629 22.91 -0.17 1.43
N VAL A 630 22.95 -1.40 0.92
CA VAL A 630 21.91 -2.42 1.15
C VAL A 630 21.82 -2.79 2.63
N ARG A 631 22.95 -3.01 3.29
CA ARG A 631 23.00 -3.41 4.70
C ARG A 631 22.41 -2.34 5.63
N VAL A 632 22.83 -1.09 5.46
CA VAL A 632 22.38 0.04 6.29
C VAL A 632 20.91 0.34 6.00
N GLY A 633 20.56 0.46 4.72
CA GLY A 633 19.19 0.76 4.31
C GLY A 633 18.19 -0.29 4.84
N LEU A 634 18.50 -1.58 4.75
CA LEU A 634 17.66 -2.66 5.30
C LEU A 634 17.57 -2.58 6.82
N ALA A 635 18.68 -2.38 7.52
CA ALA A 635 18.70 -2.34 8.99
C ALA A 635 17.86 -1.18 9.56
N GLU A 636 17.88 -0.01 8.91
CA GLU A 636 17.16 1.17 9.37
C GLU A 636 15.68 1.16 9.03
N THR A 637 15.31 0.59 7.88
CA THR A 637 13.91 0.63 7.38
C THR A 637 13.08 -0.56 7.82
N SER A 638 13.68 -1.76 7.99
CA SER A 638 12.95 -3.01 8.22
C SER A 638 12.02 -2.98 9.44
N ARG A 639 12.41 -2.31 10.54
CA ARG A 639 11.55 -2.22 11.72
C ARG A 639 10.24 -1.48 11.43
N VAL A 640 10.30 -0.38 10.67
CA VAL A 640 9.13 0.44 10.34
C VAL A 640 8.28 -0.30 9.32
N ILE A 641 8.89 -0.83 8.25
CA ILE A 641 8.21 -1.61 7.20
C ILE A 641 7.49 -2.83 7.80
N ASN A 642 8.16 -3.60 8.66
CA ASN A 642 7.55 -4.79 9.28
C ASN A 642 6.39 -4.42 10.22
N SER A 643 6.50 -3.32 10.98
CA SER A 643 5.40 -2.86 11.83
C SER A 643 4.19 -2.43 10.99
N ALA A 644 4.43 -1.69 9.92
CA ALA A 644 3.40 -1.25 8.97
C ALA A 644 2.72 -2.45 8.29
N ALA A 645 3.52 -3.42 7.82
CA ALA A 645 2.99 -4.65 7.21
C ALA A 645 2.10 -5.45 8.18
N VAL A 646 2.53 -5.64 9.44
CA VAL A 646 1.71 -6.35 10.44
C VAL A 646 0.41 -5.60 10.71
N ILE A 647 0.43 -4.26 10.78
CA ILE A 647 -0.79 -3.45 10.94
C ILE A 647 -1.75 -3.69 9.76
N MET A 648 -1.25 -3.60 8.53
CA MET A 648 -2.08 -3.81 7.34
C MET A 648 -2.62 -5.23 7.25
N ILE A 649 -1.79 -6.25 7.57
CA ILE A 649 -2.24 -7.65 7.63
C ILE A 649 -3.40 -7.78 8.63
N CYS A 650 -3.28 -7.20 9.83
CA CYS A 650 -4.34 -7.24 10.83
C CYS A 650 -5.62 -6.53 10.36
N VAL A 651 -5.48 -5.36 9.73
CA VAL A 651 -6.61 -4.59 9.19
C VAL A 651 -7.31 -5.38 8.08
N PHE A 652 -6.56 -5.89 7.10
CA PHE A 652 -7.15 -6.63 5.98
C PHE A 652 -7.75 -7.96 6.43
N ALA A 653 -7.06 -8.71 7.29
CA ALA A 653 -7.57 -9.97 7.83
C ALA A 653 -8.86 -9.80 8.66
N ALA A 654 -9.08 -8.65 9.29
CA ALA A 654 -10.32 -8.39 10.03
C ALA A 654 -11.56 -8.39 9.13
N PHE A 655 -11.44 -8.03 7.86
CA PHE A 655 -12.55 -8.06 6.89
C PHE A 655 -13.02 -9.47 6.54
N VAL A 656 -12.25 -10.51 6.86
CA VAL A 656 -12.73 -11.92 6.80
C VAL A 656 -13.94 -12.13 7.72
N LEU A 657 -14.00 -11.36 8.81
CA LEU A 657 -15.07 -11.44 9.80
C LEU A 657 -16.34 -10.69 9.36
N SER A 658 -16.34 -10.02 8.22
CA SER A 658 -17.50 -9.28 7.69
C SER A 658 -18.66 -10.18 7.28
N GLY A 659 -18.45 -11.49 7.14
CA GLY A 659 -19.45 -12.42 6.64
C GLY A 659 -19.76 -12.34 5.15
N GLN A 660 -19.15 -11.37 4.44
CA GLN A 660 -19.27 -11.19 2.99
C GLN A 660 -18.10 -11.89 2.28
N ARG A 661 -18.40 -12.82 1.37
CA ARG A 661 -17.36 -13.55 0.64
C ARG A 661 -16.40 -12.64 -0.13
N VAL A 662 -16.94 -11.65 -0.82
CA VAL A 662 -16.15 -10.67 -1.60
C VAL A 662 -15.14 -9.93 -0.70
N LEU A 663 -15.59 -9.42 0.44
CA LEU A 663 -14.71 -8.73 1.39
C LEU A 663 -13.70 -9.68 2.05
N ALA A 664 -14.09 -10.92 2.31
CA ALA A 664 -13.18 -11.94 2.81
C ALA A 664 -12.08 -12.29 1.77
N MET A 665 -12.43 -12.37 0.48
CA MET A 665 -11.46 -12.55 -0.60
C MET A 665 -10.45 -11.38 -0.67
N PHE A 666 -10.93 -10.12 -0.61
CA PHE A 666 -10.05 -8.95 -0.52
C PHE A 666 -9.20 -8.99 0.74
N GLY A 667 -9.79 -9.33 1.89
CA GLY A 667 -9.11 -9.41 3.17
C GLY A 667 -7.95 -10.41 3.15
N ILE A 668 -8.19 -11.65 2.75
CA ILE A 668 -7.17 -12.71 2.67
C ILE A 668 -6.16 -12.42 1.55
N GLY A 669 -6.65 -12.00 0.38
CA GLY A 669 -5.78 -11.71 -0.76
C GLY A 669 -4.80 -10.58 -0.47
N LEU A 670 -5.27 -9.45 0.05
CA LEU A 670 -4.42 -8.31 0.38
C LEU A 670 -3.54 -8.57 1.61
N ALA A 671 -4.07 -9.21 2.66
CA ALA A 671 -3.25 -9.60 3.82
C ALA A 671 -2.12 -10.56 3.41
N GLY A 672 -2.43 -11.57 2.59
CA GLY A 672 -1.45 -12.49 2.01
C GLY A 672 -0.42 -11.77 1.13
N ALA A 673 -0.89 -10.90 0.25
CA ALA A 673 -0.04 -10.09 -0.62
C ALA A 673 0.96 -9.22 0.18
N VAL A 674 0.47 -8.50 1.19
CA VAL A 674 1.32 -7.67 2.07
C VAL A 674 2.29 -8.52 2.88
N ALA A 675 1.86 -9.68 3.38
CA ALA A 675 2.73 -10.60 4.10
C ALA A 675 3.87 -11.12 3.20
N LEU A 676 3.57 -11.55 1.99
CA LEU A 676 4.55 -12.03 1.02
C LEU A 676 5.49 -10.90 0.57
N ASP A 677 4.96 -9.71 0.28
CA ASP A 677 5.74 -8.56 -0.12
C ASP A 677 6.69 -8.10 1.00
N ALA A 678 6.20 -7.87 2.21
CA ALA A 678 7.01 -7.35 3.30
C ALA A 678 8.04 -8.38 3.81
N PHE A 679 7.63 -9.63 4.06
CA PHE A 679 8.49 -10.60 4.75
C PHE A 679 9.34 -11.46 3.82
N ILE A 680 8.93 -11.68 2.56
CA ILE A 680 9.70 -12.49 1.62
C ILE A 680 10.39 -11.61 0.59
N LEU A 681 9.64 -10.74 -0.10
CA LEU A 681 10.25 -9.95 -1.17
C LEU A 681 11.20 -8.90 -0.63
N ARG A 682 10.76 -8.07 0.32
CA ARG A 682 11.53 -6.90 0.78
C ARG A 682 12.59 -7.20 1.83
N THR A 683 12.33 -8.17 2.71
CA THR A 683 13.32 -8.51 3.74
C THR A 683 14.30 -9.60 3.29
N VAL A 684 14.02 -10.33 2.20
CA VAL A 684 14.88 -11.41 1.72
C VAL A 684 15.27 -11.21 0.25
N LEU A 685 14.31 -11.21 -0.69
CA LEU A 685 14.60 -11.33 -2.12
C LEU A 685 15.23 -10.05 -2.69
N VAL A 686 14.62 -8.87 -2.44
CA VAL A 686 15.13 -7.58 -2.94
C VAL A 686 16.57 -7.32 -2.48
N PRO A 687 16.88 -7.35 -1.16
CA PRO A 687 18.25 -7.13 -0.72
C PRO A 687 19.23 -8.19 -1.23
N SER A 688 18.79 -9.46 -1.34
CA SER A 688 19.62 -10.54 -1.87
C SER A 688 20.01 -10.31 -3.33
N LEU A 689 19.06 -9.88 -4.18
CA LEU A 689 19.33 -9.55 -5.57
C LEU A 689 20.17 -8.28 -5.70
N MET A 690 19.93 -7.26 -4.86
CA MET A 690 20.74 -6.05 -4.84
C MET A 690 22.20 -6.32 -4.44
N HIS A 691 22.47 -7.28 -3.55
CA HIS A 691 23.83 -7.74 -3.24
C HIS A 691 24.47 -8.47 -4.44
N GLN A 692 23.67 -9.22 -5.21
CA GLN A 692 24.20 -9.96 -6.38
C GLN A 692 24.50 -9.03 -7.58
N PHE A 693 23.65 -8.06 -7.83
CA PHE A 693 23.83 -7.11 -8.94
C PHE A 693 24.87 -6.02 -8.62
N GLY A 694 25.18 -5.78 -7.34
CA GLY A 694 26.21 -4.82 -6.96
C GLY A 694 25.93 -3.40 -7.48
N ALA A 695 26.95 -2.75 -8.07
CA ALA A 695 26.84 -1.41 -8.63
C ALA A 695 25.88 -1.32 -9.84
N ALA A 696 25.58 -2.45 -10.51
CA ALA A 696 24.65 -2.47 -11.63
C ALA A 696 23.21 -2.07 -11.23
N ASN A 697 22.83 -2.19 -9.94
CA ASN A 697 21.55 -1.69 -9.44
C ASN A 697 21.31 -0.21 -9.77
N TRP A 698 22.37 0.58 -9.83
CA TRP A 698 22.31 2.03 -10.02
C TRP A 698 22.65 2.45 -11.45
N TRP A 699 22.64 1.50 -12.40
CA TRP A 699 22.99 1.76 -13.79
C TRP A 699 21.86 2.47 -14.55
N LEU A 700 22.25 3.54 -15.25
CA LEU A 700 21.40 4.29 -16.16
C LEU A 700 22.21 4.72 -17.39
N PRO A 701 21.73 4.52 -18.64
CA PRO A 701 22.37 5.02 -19.84
C PRO A 701 22.52 6.55 -19.81
N GLN A 702 23.68 7.06 -20.19
CA GLN A 702 23.99 8.51 -20.11
C GLN A 702 23.03 9.39 -20.90
N TRP A 703 22.55 8.91 -22.07
CA TRP A 703 21.59 9.66 -22.90
C TRP A 703 20.23 9.83 -22.19
N LEU A 704 19.81 8.82 -21.44
CA LEU A 704 18.57 8.87 -20.66
C LEU A 704 18.76 9.71 -19.40
N GLY A 705 19.93 9.62 -18.76
CA GLY A 705 20.25 10.39 -17.57
C GLY A 705 20.25 11.91 -17.79
N ARG A 706 20.57 12.37 -19.02
CA ARG A 706 20.54 13.79 -19.39
C ARG A 706 19.13 14.33 -19.62
N ARG A 707 18.15 13.48 -19.92
CA ARG A 707 16.75 13.86 -20.20
C ARG A 707 15.83 13.74 -19.01
N LEU A 708 16.20 12.93 -18.01
CA LEU A 708 15.36 12.72 -16.82
C LEU A 708 15.55 13.87 -15.81
N PRO A 709 14.47 14.45 -15.27
CA PRO A 709 14.54 15.45 -14.21
C PRO A 709 15.14 14.85 -12.93
N HIS A 710 15.76 15.68 -12.11
CA HIS A 710 16.22 15.31 -10.77
C HIS A 710 15.05 15.47 -9.79
N LEU A 711 14.33 14.39 -9.52
CA LEU A 711 13.29 14.31 -8.50
C LEU A 711 13.88 13.62 -7.28
N ALA A 712 14.30 14.37 -6.26
CA ALA A 712 14.68 13.80 -4.97
C ALA A 712 13.40 13.42 -4.21
N VAL A 713 13.14 12.11 -4.06
CA VAL A 713 11.99 11.59 -3.29
C VAL A 713 12.18 11.84 -1.80
N GLU A 714 13.38 11.67 -1.30
CA GLU A 714 13.82 12.13 0.03
C GLU A 714 15.09 12.98 -0.13
N PRO A 715 15.09 14.24 0.30
CA PRO A 715 16.31 15.03 0.38
C PRO A 715 17.21 14.48 1.49
N ALA A 716 18.54 14.58 1.32
CA ALA A 716 19.49 14.19 2.36
C ALA A 716 19.20 14.94 3.66
N GLU A 717 19.42 14.31 4.81
CA GLU A 717 19.14 14.92 6.13
C GLU A 717 19.90 16.25 6.31
N GLU A 718 21.07 16.41 5.72
CA GLU A 718 21.87 17.63 5.74
C GLU A 718 21.24 18.80 4.97
N GLU A 719 20.55 18.57 3.84
CA GLU A 719 19.82 19.61 3.11
C GLU A 719 18.51 20.02 3.82
N ALA A 720 17.92 19.11 4.59
CA ALA A 720 16.74 19.44 5.41
C ALA A 720 17.09 20.35 6.60
N ASP A 721 18.37 20.48 6.94
CA ASP A 721 18.88 21.28 8.04
C ASP A 721 19.28 22.72 7.65
N ALA A 722 19.34 23.06 6.35
CA ALA A 722 19.63 24.42 5.92
C ALA A 722 18.47 25.34 6.36
N PRO A 723 18.73 26.36 7.20
CA PRO A 723 17.69 27.32 7.57
C PRO A 723 17.23 28.06 6.33
N ALA A 724 15.91 28.12 6.12
CA ALA A 724 15.30 28.90 5.06
C ALA A 724 15.80 30.36 5.12
N ALA A 725 16.56 30.75 4.13
CA ALA A 725 16.96 32.14 3.97
C ALA A 725 15.69 33.00 3.90
N GLY A 726 15.57 33.95 4.83
CA GLY A 726 14.42 34.84 4.94
C GLY A 726 14.21 35.64 3.65
N ASP A 727 12.96 35.73 3.26
CA ASP A 727 12.49 36.64 2.22
C ASP A 727 12.90 38.08 2.52
N THR A 728 13.84 38.61 1.73
CA THR A 728 13.92 40.03 1.46
C THR A 728 13.69 40.18 -0.04
N THR A 729 12.46 40.55 -0.38
CA THR A 729 12.07 41.07 -1.69
C THR A 729 12.84 42.37 -1.97
N GLY A 730 13.69 42.37 -3.00
CA GLY A 730 14.37 43.49 -3.56
C GLY A 730 14.78 43.14 -4.98
N ASP A 731 14.12 43.79 -5.92
CA ASP A 731 14.16 43.67 -7.37
C ASP A 731 15.57 43.81 -7.97
N PRO A 732 15.93 43.12 -9.04
CA PRO A 732 17.23 43.14 -9.66
C PRO A 732 17.26 44.15 -10.84
N ALA A 733 18.18 45.09 -10.79
CA ALA A 733 18.59 45.80 -12.01
C ALA A 733 20.11 45.78 -12.17
N ALA A 734 20.50 45.08 -13.22
CA ALA A 734 21.62 45.30 -14.15
C ALA A 734 22.89 46.03 -13.74
N GLY A 735 24.04 45.42 -14.08
CA GLY A 735 25.24 46.16 -14.53
C GLY A 735 26.55 45.81 -13.85
N SER A 736 27.38 44.97 -14.45
CA SER A 736 28.87 45.14 -14.40
C SER A 736 29.29 46.26 -15.35
N PRO A 737 30.48 46.88 -15.30
CA PRO A 737 31.77 46.48 -14.71
C PRO A 737 32.66 47.58 -14.10
N ALA A 738 33.74 47.12 -13.48
CA ALA A 738 35.08 47.74 -13.37
C ALA A 738 35.27 49.17 -12.86
N GLY A 739 36.18 49.32 -11.92
CA GLY A 739 37.02 50.54 -11.77
C GLY A 739 37.00 51.19 -10.40
N ALA A 740 38.12 51.06 -9.74
CA ALA A 740 38.84 52.00 -8.92
C ALA A 740 38.14 53.09 -8.06
N ASP A 741 38.53 53.03 -6.81
CA ASP A 741 38.88 54.20 -5.93
C ASP A 741 37.77 55.01 -5.28
N SER A 742 38.01 55.15 -4.00
CA SER A 742 37.76 56.30 -3.09
C SER A 742 36.51 56.30 -2.21
N GLY A 743 36.77 56.09 -0.91
CA GLY A 743 36.33 57.05 0.12
C GLY A 743 34.85 57.00 0.53
N GLY A 744 34.53 56.34 1.60
CA GLY A 744 33.26 56.58 2.30
C GLY A 744 33.14 55.66 3.54
N GLY A 745 33.35 56.21 4.75
CA GLY A 745 33.41 55.47 6.01
C GLY A 745 32.17 54.71 6.34
N THR A 746 32.38 53.38 6.55
CA THR A 746 31.49 52.48 7.26
C THR A 746 31.94 52.37 8.72
N PRO A 747 31.07 52.22 9.73
CA PRO A 747 31.52 52.10 11.13
C PRO A 747 32.40 50.86 11.26
N ALA A 748 33.56 51.01 11.90
CA ALA A 748 34.57 49.99 12.12
C ALA A 748 33.97 48.77 12.87
N GLY A 749 33.61 47.72 12.13
CA GLY A 749 33.37 46.41 12.70
C GLY A 749 34.69 45.85 13.26
N ALA A 750 34.65 45.15 14.37
CA ALA A 750 35.81 44.45 14.92
C ALA A 750 36.39 43.47 13.88
N LEU A 751 37.72 43.33 13.86
CA LEU A 751 38.43 42.44 12.93
C LEU A 751 39.11 41.34 13.75
N VAL A 752 38.89 40.06 13.42
CA VAL A 752 39.71 38.96 13.94
C VAL A 752 40.76 38.63 12.88
N ARG A 753 42.02 38.73 13.24
CA ARG A 753 43.15 38.41 12.38
C ARG A 753 44.14 37.51 13.10
N GLY A 754 44.94 36.79 12.36
CA GLY A 754 45.97 35.94 12.93
C GLY A 754 46.63 35.06 11.87
N ARG A 755 47.38 34.09 12.34
CA ARG A 755 48.08 33.13 11.49
C ARG A 755 47.67 31.72 11.84
N VAL A 756 47.53 30.87 10.82
CA VAL A 756 47.36 29.43 10.96
C VAL A 756 48.68 28.74 10.65
N THR A 757 49.25 28.05 11.63
CA THR A 757 50.51 27.33 11.51
C THR A 757 50.28 25.85 11.83
N GLY A 758 51.11 24.95 11.30
CA GLY A 758 51.24 23.59 11.78
C GLY A 758 52.03 23.50 13.09
N SER A 759 52.08 22.34 13.72
CA SER A 759 52.84 22.10 14.97
C SER A 759 54.35 22.36 14.83
N ALA A 760 54.93 22.25 13.63
CA ALA A 760 56.31 22.62 13.29
C ALA A 760 56.51 24.12 13.08
N GLY A 761 55.51 24.94 13.28
CA GLY A 761 55.57 26.40 13.08
C GLY A 761 55.51 26.85 11.61
N LEU A 762 55.36 25.95 10.65
CA LEU A 762 55.22 26.27 9.24
C LEU A 762 53.77 26.76 8.95
N PRO A 763 53.58 27.72 8.04
CA PRO A 763 52.26 28.22 7.68
C PRO A 763 51.41 27.14 7.01
N VAL A 764 50.13 27.03 7.38
CA VAL A 764 49.16 26.13 6.72
C VAL A 764 48.36 26.93 5.69
N PRO A 765 48.70 26.80 4.36
CA PRO A 765 48.06 27.57 3.32
C PRO A 765 46.61 27.08 3.07
N ARG A 766 45.75 28.00 2.70
CA ARG A 766 44.34 27.73 2.37
C ARG A 766 43.51 27.09 3.48
N ALA A 767 43.94 27.15 4.74
CA ALA A 767 43.13 26.74 5.86
C ALA A 767 41.78 27.46 5.84
N GLU A 768 40.69 26.76 6.00
CA GLU A 768 39.35 27.35 6.03
C GLU A 768 39.03 27.76 7.47
N LEU A 769 38.61 28.99 7.64
CA LEU A 769 38.24 29.55 8.94
C LEU A 769 36.77 29.93 8.95
N THR A 770 36.08 29.49 9.99
CA THR A 770 34.65 29.79 10.19
C THR A 770 34.48 30.41 11.58
N LEU A 771 33.86 31.57 11.65
CA LEU A 771 33.53 32.28 12.87
C LEU A 771 32.07 31.99 13.24
N ILE A 772 31.85 31.50 14.46
CA ILE A 772 30.53 31.11 14.95
C ILE A 772 30.18 31.99 16.16
N ALA A 773 29.03 32.64 16.13
CA ALA A 773 28.53 33.45 17.24
C ALA A 773 27.99 32.59 18.38
N SER A 774 27.79 33.16 19.56
CA SER A 774 27.29 32.48 20.76
C SER A 774 25.89 31.87 20.58
N ASP A 775 25.11 32.29 19.58
CA ASP A 775 23.81 31.73 19.20
C ASP A 775 23.90 30.55 18.19
N GLY A 776 25.15 30.14 17.87
CA GLY A 776 25.42 29.05 16.92
C GLY A 776 25.39 29.46 15.45
N ARG A 777 25.21 30.74 15.12
CA ARG A 777 25.20 31.21 13.73
C ARG A 777 26.60 31.47 13.22
N GLN A 778 26.83 31.13 11.97
CA GLN A 778 28.06 31.52 11.27
C GLN A 778 28.09 33.06 11.08
N ALA A 779 29.05 33.69 11.70
CA ALA A 779 29.24 35.13 11.68
C ALA A 779 30.23 35.61 10.59
N GLY A 780 31.12 34.72 10.13
CA GLY A 780 32.06 34.98 9.07
C GLY A 780 32.79 33.76 8.59
N ARG A 781 33.39 33.81 7.40
CA ARG A 781 34.27 32.78 6.83
C ARG A 781 35.41 33.41 6.07
N ALA A 782 36.60 32.85 6.19
CA ALA A 782 37.79 33.26 5.44
C ALA A 782 38.65 32.05 5.08
N ARG A 783 39.62 32.26 4.19
CA ARG A 783 40.69 31.31 3.91
C ARG A 783 42.03 31.95 4.20
N ALA A 784 42.91 31.16 4.78
CA ALA A 784 44.28 31.62 5.02
C ALA A 784 45.03 31.84 3.69
N THR A 785 45.86 32.85 3.67
CA THR A 785 46.79 33.14 2.55
C THR A 785 47.86 32.06 2.42
N PRO A 786 48.70 32.05 1.38
CA PRO A 786 49.84 31.14 1.30
C PRO A 786 50.80 31.21 2.49
N GLU A 787 50.90 32.41 3.12
CA GLU A 787 51.70 32.66 4.33
C GLU A 787 50.97 32.28 5.63
N GLY A 788 49.81 31.64 5.53
CA GLY A 788 48.98 31.20 6.65
C GLY A 788 48.21 32.32 7.35
N THR A 789 48.27 33.57 6.90
CA THR A 789 47.59 34.68 7.56
C THR A 789 46.11 34.77 7.16
N PHE A 790 45.25 35.22 8.08
CA PHE A 790 43.83 35.43 7.81
C PHE A 790 43.30 36.72 8.44
N SER A 791 42.18 37.20 7.92
CA SER A 791 41.46 38.35 8.43
C SER A 791 39.96 38.16 8.23
N LEU A 792 39.18 38.24 9.31
CA LEU A 792 37.75 38.02 9.37
C LEU A 792 37.05 39.23 9.98
N PRO A 793 36.14 39.89 9.26
CA PRO A 793 35.31 40.97 9.82
C PRO A 793 34.25 40.35 10.75
N VAL A 794 34.04 41.01 11.90
CA VAL A 794 33.06 40.59 12.90
C VAL A 794 31.90 41.58 12.90
N PRO A 795 30.64 41.11 12.75
CA PRO A 795 29.50 42.03 12.59
C PRO A 795 29.20 42.88 13.82
N THR A 796 29.41 42.37 15.02
CA THR A 796 29.10 43.04 16.29
C THR A 796 30.10 42.62 17.37
N GLY A 797 30.29 43.45 18.43
CA GLY A 797 31.01 43.02 19.63
C GLY A 797 30.30 41.88 20.32
N GLY A 798 31.05 40.87 20.77
CA GLY A 798 30.50 39.66 21.42
C GLY A 798 31.48 38.51 21.53
N SER A 799 31.02 37.37 22.03
CA SER A 799 31.79 36.14 22.13
C SER A 799 31.55 35.26 20.90
N TYR A 800 32.64 34.79 20.29
CA TYR A 800 32.63 33.94 19.09
C TYR A 800 33.56 32.76 19.27
N VAL A 801 33.30 31.72 18.50
CA VAL A 801 34.21 30.57 18.36
C VAL A 801 34.73 30.58 16.93
N LEU A 802 36.04 30.64 16.81
CA LEU A 802 36.76 30.55 15.53
C LEU A 802 37.14 29.07 15.33
N VAL A 803 36.73 28.47 14.24
CA VAL A 803 37.07 27.09 13.85
C VAL A 803 37.99 27.19 12.63
N ALA A 804 39.16 26.57 12.69
CA ALA A 804 40.07 26.43 11.56
C ALA A 804 40.27 24.95 11.20
N GLY A 805 40.29 24.64 9.89
CA GLY A 805 40.54 23.31 9.38
C GLY A 805 41.27 23.33 8.04
N ALA A 806 42.11 22.34 7.80
CA ALA A 806 42.84 22.17 6.53
C ALA A 806 42.94 20.67 6.19
N PRO A 807 43.02 20.29 4.89
CA PRO A 807 43.27 18.92 4.51
C PRO A 807 44.55 18.38 5.15
N GLY A 808 44.51 17.18 5.70
CA GLY A 808 45.62 16.54 6.41
C GLY A 808 45.90 17.09 7.82
N HIS A 809 45.00 17.92 8.38
CA HIS A 809 45.14 18.47 9.72
C HIS A 809 43.83 18.32 10.49
N HIS A 810 43.92 18.16 11.81
CA HIS A 810 42.76 18.16 12.69
C HIS A 810 42.18 19.58 12.87
N PRO A 811 40.84 19.76 12.83
CA PRO A 811 40.24 21.07 13.08
C PRO A 811 40.56 21.55 14.51
N GLN A 812 40.88 22.84 14.63
CA GLN A 812 41.11 23.49 15.90
C GLN A 812 40.12 24.61 16.13
N THR A 813 39.81 24.88 17.40
CA THR A 813 38.90 25.94 17.81
C THR A 813 39.51 26.91 18.77
N ALA A 814 39.23 28.20 18.64
CA ALA A 814 39.61 29.22 19.61
C ALA A 814 38.38 30.07 19.97
N SER A 815 38.27 30.42 21.25
CA SER A 815 37.26 31.39 21.68
C SER A 815 37.78 32.83 21.49
N VAL A 816 36.99 33.64 20.82
CA VAL A 816 37.36 35.04 20.50
C VAL A 816 36.32 36.00 21.11
N LEU A 817 36.78 36.91 21.98
CA LEU A 817 35.93 37.92 22.56
C LEU A 817 36.29 39.28 21.92
N THR A 818 35.35 39.92 21.25
CA THR A 818 35.55 41.20 20.60
C THR A 818 34.75 42.30 21.30
N ALA A 819 35.40 43.39 21.66
CA ALA A 819 34.77 44.58 22.26
C ALA A 819 34.77 45.78 21.31
N GLY A 820 34.85 45.53 19.97
CA GLY A 820 34.87 46.58 18.96
C GLY A 820 36.29 46.96 18.47
N SER A 821 37.35 46.37 19.03
CA SER A 821 38.73 46.50 18.58
C SER A 821 39.21 45.23 17.86
N PRO A 822 40.22 45.33 16.96
CA PRO A 822 40.82 44.16 16.33
C PRO A 822 41.38 43.17 17.37
N VAL A 823 41.14 41.88 17.16
CA VAL A 823 41.63 40.79 18.04
C VAL A 823 42.57 39.90 17.25
N ASP A 824 43.79 39.72 17.74
CA ASP A 824 44.77 38.79 17.17
C ASP A 824 44.51 37.36 17.75
N CYS A 825 44.41 36.36 16.86
CA CYS A 825 44.12 34.96 17.25
C CYS A 825 44.91 34.00 16.34
N ASP A 826 46.04 33.52 16.83
CA ASP A 826 46.83 32.50 16.11
C ASP A 826 46.31 31.10 16.42
N LEU A 827 46.35 30.25 15.43
CA LEU A 827 45.88 28.88 15.51
C LEU A 827 46.93 27.89 15.03
N VAL A 828 47.19 26.86 15.83
CA VAL A 828 48.10 25.77 15.47
C VAL A 828 47.30 24.53 15.12
N LEU A 829 47.38 24.06 13.88
CA LEU A 829 46.73 22.85 13.42
C LEU A 829 47.68 21.66 13.57
N THR A 830 47.22 20.57 14.18
CA THR A 830 48.00 19.32 14.35
C THR A 830 47.82 18.48 13.07
N GLY A 831 48.91 18.01 12.48
CA GLY A 831 48.89 17.13 11.32
C GLY A 831 48.33 15.75 11.68
N THR A 832 47.72 15.07 10.70
CA THR A 832 47.30 13.67 10.87
C THR A 832 48.38 12.74 10.37
N GLY A 833 48.74 11.74 11.19
CA GLY A 833 49.68 10.68 10.82
C GLY A 833 48.94 9.47 10.18
N SER A 834 49.65 8.69 9.38
CA SER A 834 49.22 7.38 8.93
C SER A 834 50.21 6.29 9.44
N LEU A 835 49.68 5.09 9.66
CA LEU A 835 50.45 3.93 10.07
C LEU A 835 50.14 2.79 9.10
N THR A 836 51.15 2.33 8.36
CA THR A 836 51.03 1.22 7.41
C THR A 836 51.96 0.09 7.79
N GLY A 837 51.75 -1.09 7.21
CA GLY A 837 52.62 -2.24 7.43
C GLY A 837 52.07 -3.52 6.88
N THR A 838 52.82 -4.59 7.01
CA THR A 838 52.39 -5.93 6.59
C THR A 838 52.41 -6.90 7.74
N VAL A 839 51.51 -7.86 7.75
CA VAL A 839 51.48 -9.00 8.66
C VAL A 839 51.98 -10.24 7.92
N ARG A 840 53.09 -10.80 8.36
CA ARG A 840 53.75 -11.96 7.74
C ARG A 840 53.90 -13.11 8.74
N ARG A 841 53.99 -14.32 8.25
CA ARG A 841 54.39 -15.51 9.03
C ARG A 841 55.91 -15.57 9.09
N ALA A 842 56.44 -16.35 10.03
CA ALA A 842 57.86 -16.59 10.17
C ALA A 842 58.59 -17.09 8.91
N ASN A 843 57.87 -17.66 7.97
CA ASN A 843 58.38 -18.09 6.66
C ASN A 843 58.28 -16.98 5.56
N GLY A 844 57.95 -15.74 5.97
CA GLY A 844 57.82 -14.59 5.06
C GLY A 844 56.51 -14.50 4.27
N ALA A 845 55.59 -15.49 4.37
CA ALA A 845 54.33 -15.47 3.64
C ALA A 845 53.34 -14.46 4.24
N PRO A 846 52.63 -13.66 3.43
CA PRO A 846 51.64 -12.71 3.94
C PRO A 846 50.45 -13.42 4.60
N VAL A 847 49.83 -12.78 5.61
CA VAL A 847 48.64 -13.30 6.29
C VAL A 847 47.43 -12.48 5.87
N GLU A 848 46.53 -13.08 5.04
CA GLU A 848 45.25 -12.51 4.66
C GLU A 848 44.26 -12.58 5.83
N ASP A 849 43.40 -11.56 5.98
CA ASP A 849 42.29 -11.47 6.93
C ASP A 849 42.75 -11.49 8.43
N ALA A 850 44.01 -11.19 8.71
CA ALA A 850 44.48 -11.02 10.10
C ALA A 850 43.87 -9.73 10.69
N LYS A 851 43.33 -9.83 11.91
CA LYS A 851 42.77 -8.67 12.62
C LYS A 851 43.92 -7.93 13.34
N VAL A 852 44.17 -6.69 12.94
CA VAL A 852 45.14 -5.78 13.58
C VAL A 852 44.35 -4.73 14.36
N VAL A 853 44.65 -4.60 15.62
CA VAL A 853 44.01 -3.66 16.58
C VAL A 853 45.05 -2.63 17.01
N LEU A 854 44.72 -1.36 16.90
CA LEU A 854 45.50 -0.23 17.35
C LEU A 854 45.00 0.24 18.72
N ARG A 855 45.89 0.38 19.67
CA ARG A 855 45.60 0.90 21.02
C ARG A 855 46.44 2.16 21.30
N ASP A 856 45.89 3.09 22.07
CA ASP A 856 46.61 4.26 22.58
C ASP A 856 47.54 3.93 23.75
N ALA A 857 48.23 4.94 24.27
CA ALA A 857 49.13 4.80 25.40
C ALA A 857 48.42 4.34 26.70
N ASP A 858 47.13 4.58 26.82
CA ASP A 858 46.31 4.20 27.98
C ASP A 858 45.66 2.80 27.79
N GLY A 859 45.93 2.13 26.67
CA GLY A 859 45.47 0.80 26.36
C GLY A 859 44.05 0.73 25.77
N HIS A 860 43.40 1.86 25.46
CA HIS A 860 42.09 1.89 24.80
C HIS A 860 42.23 1.58 23.33
N GLN A 861 41.27 0.84 22.76
CA GLN A 861 41.23 0.56 21.33
C GLN A 861 40.84 1.81 20.54
N VAL A 862 41.74 2.30 19.67
CA VAL A 862 41.56 3.44 18.82
C VAL A 862 40.95 3.04 17.48
N ALA A 863 41.46 1.96 16.86
CA ALA A 863 41.00 1.46 15.57
C ALA A 863 41.26 -0.04 15.39
N GLU A 864 40.61 -0.67 14.42
CA GLU A 864 40.89 -2.03 13.97
C GLU A 864 40.80 -2.16 12.47
N VAL A 865 41.65 -2.97 11.88
CA VAL A 865 41.68 -3.25 10.46
C VAL A 865 41.96 -4.74 10.22
N ARG A 866 41.56 -5.26 9.05
CA ARG A 866 41.93 -6.60 8.59
C ARG A 866 42.91 -6.49 7.44
N THR A 867 43.89 -7.34 7.41
CA THR A 867 44.93 -7.36 6.38
C THR A 867 44.36 -7.81 5.03
N GLY A 868 44.87 -7.21 3.96
CA GLY A 868 44.59 -7.58 2.58
C GLY A 868 45.22 -8.93 2.18
N LYS A 869 45.04 -9.33 0.90
CA LYS A 869 45.63 -10.58 0.35
C LYS A 869 47.15 -10.61 0.40
N ASP A 870 47.78 -9.46 0.35
CA ASP A 870 49.23 -9.25 0.44
C ASP A 870 49.72 -9.06 1.89
N GLY A 871 48.80 -9.23 2.87
CA GLY A 871 49.08 -9.02 4.27
C GLY A 871 49.13 -7.56 4.70
N SER A 872 48.85 -6.59 3.81
CA SER A 872 48.98 -5.17 4.12
C SER A 872 47.83 -4.67 5.02
N TYR A 873 48.12 -3.69 5.88
CA TYR A 873 47.16 -2.93 6.67
C TYR A 873 47.52 -1.45 6.70
N ALA A 874 46.50 -0.58 6.91
CA ALA A 874 46.69 0.84 7.02
C ALA A 874 45.71 1.48 8.02
N PHE A 875 46.21 2.35 8.89
CA PHE A 875 45.44 3.25 9.74
C PHE A 875 45.74 4.70 9.32
N ALA A 876 44.74 5.48 9.05
CA ALA A 876 44.84 6.88 8.65
C ALA A 876 44.23 7.81 9.70
N ASN A 877 44.58 9.09 9.64
CA ASN A 877 44.05 10.14 10.50
C ASN A 877 44.31 9.92 12.01
N LEU A 878 45.53 9.51 12.34
CA LEU A 878 45.97 9.33 13.72
C LEU A 878 46.56 10.60 14.28
N TYR A 879 46.35 10.86 15.57
CA TYR A 879 47.02 11.93 16.28
C TYR A 879 48.51 11.53 16.57
N PRO A 880 49.44 12.50 16.67
CA PRO A 880 50.75 12.20 17.16
C PRO A 880 50.68 11.62 18.56
N GLY A 881 51.41 10.51 18.79
CA GLY A 881 51.36 9.79 20.06
C GLY A 881 51.98 8.42 20.01
N SER A 882 52.00 7.73 21.13
CA SER A 882 52.45 6.34 21.18
C SER A 882 51.28 5.38 21.04
N TYR A 883 51.41 4.43 20.11
CA TYR A 883 50.39 3.43 19.83
C TYR A 883 50.97 2.02 20.00
N THR A 884 50.10 1.09 20.31
CA THR A 884 50.43 -0.34 20.38
C THR A 884 49.57 -1.08 19.38
N LEU A 885 50.19 -1.75 18.43
CA LEU A 885 49.61 -2.66 17.48
C LEU A 885 49.52 -4.06 18.08
N LEU A 886 48.35 -4.68 17.94
CA LEU A 886 48.08 -6.05 18.40
C LEU A 886 47.43 -6.84 17.26
N THR A 887 48.00 -7.96 16.86
CA THR A 887 47.37 -8.93 15.98
C THR A 887 46.55 -9.92 16.81
N MET A 888 45.23 -10.02 16.48
CA MET A 888 44.31 -10.93 17.17
C MET A 888 44.14 -12.24 16.40
N GLY A 889 44.21 -13.37 17.12
CA GLY A 889 44.02 -14.72 16.55
C GLY A 889 45.24 -15.65 16.65
N TYR A 890 46.37 -15.15 17.09
CA TYR A 890 47.59 -15.89 17.49
C TYR A 890 48.03 -15.35 18.84
N PRO A 891 49.00 -15.95 19.58
CA PRO A 891 49.46 -15.29 20.79
C PRO A 891 49.80 -13.84 20.46
N PRO A 892 49.14 -12.86 21.12
CA PRO A 892 49.20 -11.47 20.67
C PRO A 892 50.64 -10.95 20.77
N PHE A 893 51.19 -10.54 19.67
CA PHE A 893 52.52 -9.91 19.64
C PHE A 893 52.32 -8.39 19.62
N PRO A 894 52.65 -7.66 20.71
CA PRO A 894 52.51 -6.20 20.74
C PRO A 894 53.74 -5.53 20.09
N ALA A 895 53.49 -4.68 19.11
CA ALA A 895 54.46 -3.74 18.56
C ALA A 895 54.10 -2.32 19.00
N THR A 896 55.03 -1.60 19.63
CA THR A 896 54.80 -0.22 20.02
C THR A 896 55.43 0.74 19.02
N VAL A 897 54.62 1.67 18.53
CA VAL A 897 55.01 2.66 17.55
C VAL A 897 54.73 4.05 18.08
N ARG A 898 55.66 4.98 17.85
CA ARG A 898 55.46 6.40 18.16
C ARG A 898 55.33 7.23 16.88
N LEU A 899 54.13 7.82 16.68
CA LEU A 899 53.94 8.78 15.60
C LEU A 899 54.38 10.15 16.07
N THR A 900 55.30 10.74 15.37
CA THR A 900 55.74 12.15 15.56
C THR A 900 54.98 13.04 14.59
N ASP A 901 54.80 14.33 14.92
CA ASP A 901 54.14 15.32 14.10
C ASP A 901 54.86 15.53 12.77
N GLY A 902 54.12 15.46 11.63
CA GLY A 902 54.65 15.31 10.30
C GLY A 902 55.74 16.30 9.87
N GLU A 903 56.85 15.76 9.44
CA GLU A 903 57.70 16.40 8.44
C GLU A 903 57.15 16.08 7.04
N GLU A 904 56.76 17.09 6.26
CA GLU A 904 56.53 16.94 4.83
C GLU A 904 57.83 16.53 4.16
N GLY A 905 57.89 15.30 3.64
CA GLY A 905 58.87 14.90 2.62
C GLY A 905 60.14 14.26 3.08
N GLY A 906 60.07 13.19 3.88
CA GLY A 906 61.18 12.27 4.15
C GLY A 906 60.67 10.93 4.63
N ASP A 907 61.26 9.85 4.15
CA ASP A 907 61.03 8.42 4.44
C ASP A 907 60.75 8.07 5.93
N GLY A 908 59.62 8.53 6.48
CA GLY A 908 59.24 8.39 7.89
C GLY A 908 57.73 8.06 8.06
N ASP A 909 57.04 7.48 7.08
CA ASP A 909 55.80 6.78 7.27
C ASP A 909 56.06 5.58 8.17
N GLY A 910 55.35 5.49 9.29
CA GLY A 910 55.52 4.40 10.25
C GLY A 910 55.09 3.05 9.64
N ASP A 911 55.96 2.53 8.78
CA ASP A 911 55.80 1.19 8.21
C ASP A 911 56.25 0.19 9.27
N VAL A 912 55.27 -0.56 9.80
CA VAL A 912 55.52 -1.53 10.90
C VAL A 912 55.09 -2.90 10.43
N ASP A 913 56.08 -3.68 10.06
CA ASP A 913 55.88 -5.08 9.73
C ASP A 913 55.76 -5.92 10.99
N LEU A 914 54.69 -6.72 11.06
CA LEU A 914 54.39 -7.63 12.15
C LEU A 914 54.63 -9.07 11.72
N GLU A 915 55.58 -9.73 12.38
CA GLU A 915 55.89 -11.15 12.14
C GLU A 915 55.14 -12.02 13.18
N LEU A 916 54.33 -12.96 12.68
CA LEU A 916 53.66 -13.95 13.51
C LEU A 916 54.54 -15.21 13.61
N SER A 917 55.24 -15.40 14.75
CA SER A 917 55.96 -16.61 15.07
C SER A 917 55.08 -17.61 15.82
N HIS A 918 55.01 -18.86 15.36
CA HIS A 918 54.53 -19.98 16.17
C HIS A 918 55.68 -20.44 17.05
N SER A 919 55.53 -20.33 18.37
CA SER A 919 56.36 -21.10 19.28
C SER A 919 55.84 -22.55 19.27
N SER A 920 56.36 -23.39 18.39
CA SER A 920 56.35 -24.82 18.59
C SER A 920 57.73 -25.15 19.22
N ASP A 921 57.76 -25.18 20.56
CA ASP A 921 58.49 -26.11 21.39
C ASP A 921 58.02 -25.98 22.83
#